data_9ccd20ace4dbdabc0584cb0fd564b2bf
#
_entry.id   9ccd20ace4dbdabc0584cb0fd564b2bf
#
_cell.length_a   1.000
_cell.length_b   1.000
_cell.length_c   1.000
_cell.angle_alpha   90.00
_cell.angle_beta   90.00
_cell.angle_gamma   90.00
#
_symmetry.space_group_name_H-M   'P 1'
#
loop_
_entity.id
_entity.type
_entity.pdbx_description
1 polymer ?
#
loop_
_entity_poly.entity_id
_entity_poly.type
_entity_poly.pdbx_seq_one_letter_code
_entity_poly.pdbx_strand_id
1 'polypeptide(L)'
;CCGLTIDAHVIAYDFEVMQERTSAIRDELNELENNQGEASLQEVKGFLAWLVQNHFTFLAMQEYKAVEKQGRTHFEAITDSALGVAKVCDSLDLLEQNGGPLIYEDKLIVFGKSGTRSRWHRPVYMDFIGIRKCDERGKVVGEYRWVGLYTSLVFNNSPRNFPIIGHKLRQVISGSGLEPNGHDGKRLMQILETFPREELFQTSTEALLKTAVGILHIQERRRLRLFARKGQFGRFLSCLIYTPRDGYSTALRKAFQGVLYEYVDVEDMEFNTYFTESTLARLYIVLKVKPGCKMDFDVKEVEGRLVELARSWADRLYETLIESVGEDRAGMLQSAYADAFSLSYREEFSTRTAVSDIEHIEQLSADNPLNVSFYRSLEDDPKALRFKLFRRNRNIPLSDVLPMLEHLGLRVLGGRPYRIQKKDDATIWVYDFSVRYFGEAIIEIDKIKGKFQDAFLSTWQGLAEDDSFNRLVLSVGLSWREVAMLRAYARYFKQTGFAFSQTYIKDALVNHSHVTRLLVDFFELRFALNQPASDAAETELRDKIIEQLDQVASLDEDRILRRYLDMMSGTLRTNFYQQNAQGGYKPYISLKLSPHTIPDIPRPLPMFEIFVYSPRVEGVHLRGGKVARGGLRWSDRREDFRTEVLGLVKAQQVKNAVIVPVGAKGGFYPKRLPKSG
;
A
#
# COMPACT_ATOMS: atom_id res chain seq x y z
N CYS A 1 44.99 -7.17 -19.13
CA CYS A 1 46.17 -6.79 -18.28
C CYS A 1 47.24 -6.05 -19.07
N CYS A 2 47.66 -6.51 -20.25
CA CYS A 2 48.75 -5.85 -21.03
C CYS A 2 48.43 -4.39 -21.40
N GLY A 3 47.20 -4.06 -21.83
CA GLY A 3 46.82 -2.70 -22.19
C GLY A 3 46.87 -1.70 -21.03
N LEU A 4 46.47 -2.12 -19.81
CA LEU A 4 46.52 -1.29 -18.61
C LEU A 4 47.96 -0.93 -18.20
N THR A 5 48.91 -1.86 -18.39
CA THR A 5 50.29 -1.63 -18.05
C THR A 5 50.96 -0.66 -19.03
N ILE A 6 50.62 -0.73 -20.31
CA ILE A 6 51.12 0.18 -21.36
C ILE A 6 50.61 1.61 -21.11
N ASP A 7 49.27 1.76 -20.87
CA ASP A 7 48.66 3.05 -20.58
C ASP A 7 49.34 3.73 -19.36
N ALA A 8 49.57 2.95 -18.26
CA ALA A 8 50.25 3.46 -17.07
C ALA A 8 51.63 3.98 -17.36
N HIS A 9 52.38 3.21 -18.10
CA HIS A 9 53.75 3.53 -18.38
C HIS A 9 53.85 4.79 -19.25
N VAL A 10 53.01 4.91 -20.25
CA VAL A 10 52.97 6.08 -21.13
C VAL A 10 52.49 7.31 -20.40
N ILE A 11 51.47 7.21 -19.53
CA ILE A 11 50.99 8.35 -18.72
C ILE A 11 52.11 8.80 -17.76
N ALA A 12 52.73 7.88 -17.04
CA ALA A 12 53.75 8.23 -16.07
C ALA A 12 54.99 8.85 -16.75
N TYR A 13 55.37 8.35 -17.92
CA TYR A 13 56.49 8.87 -18.69
C TYR A 13 56.24 10.26 -19.25
N ASP A 14 55.03 10.56 -19.73
CA ASP A 14 54.70 11.83 -20.34
C ASP A 14 54.10 12.85 -19.36
N PHE A 15 53.94 12.50 -18.09
CA PHE A 15 53.21 13.36 -17.13
C PHE A 15 53.90 14.72 -16.92
N GLU A 16 55.22 14.72 -16.68
CA GLU A 16 56.02 15.95 -16.54
C GLU A 16 56.01 16.74 -17.85
N VAL A 17 56.18 16.04 -18.99
CA VAL A 17 56.17 16.66 -20.32
C VAL A 17 54.79 17.34 -20.60
N MET A 18 53.67 16.72 -20.22
CA MET A 18 52.36 17.34 -20.36
C MET A 18 52.20 18.60 -19.49
N GLN A 19 52.80 18.62 -18.27
CA GLN A 19 52.78 19.80 -17.41
C GLN A 19 53.66 20.93 -17.97
N GLU A 20 54.85 20.61 -18.44
CA GLU A 20 55.78 21.59 -19.09
C GLU A 20 55.14 22.13 -20.35
N ARG A 21 54.58 21.30 -21.20
CA ARG A 21 53.89 21.76 -22.43
C ARG A 21 52.69 22.64 -22.11
N THR A 22 51.92 22.30 -21.07
CA THR A 22 50.79 23.12 -20.60
C THR A 22 51.26 24.50 -20.15
N SER A 23 52.38 24.54 -19.47
CA SER A 23 53.01 25.84 -19.06
C SER A 23 53.53 26.64 -20.24
N ALA A 24 54.18 25.99 -21.23
CA ALA A 24 54.63 26.60 -22.46
C ALA A 24 53.45 27.21 -23.26
N ILE A 25 52.36 26.42 -23.41
CA ILE A 25 51.14 26.91 -24.10
C ILE A 25 50.54 28.13 -23.38
N ARG A 26 50.55 28.15 -22.03
CA ARG A 26 50.12 29.36 -21.27
C ARG A 26 50.91 30.61 -21.66
N ASP A 27 52.24 30.42 -21.87
CA ASP A 27 53.13 31.54 -22.22
C ASP A 27 53.08 31.88 -23.71
N GLU A 28 52.75 30.90 -24.58
CA GLU A 28 52.52 31.09 -26.01
C GLU A 28 51.21 31.80 -26.33
N LEU A 29 50.19 31.78 -25.43
CA LEU A 29 48.94 32.47 -25.58
C LEU A 29 49.18 33.99 -25.51
N ASN A 30 49.54 34.61 -26.64
CA ASN A 30 49.82 36.02 -26.76
C ASN A 30 48.53 36.87 -26.57
N GLU A 31 48.72 38.16 -26.36
CA GLU A 31 47.69 39.19 -26.19
C GLU A 31 46.87 39.39 -27.49
N LEU A 32 45.98 38.45 -27.75
CA LEU A 32 44.95 38.62 -28.75
C LEU A 32 43.84 39.45 -28.16
N GLU A 33 43.65 40.65 -28.69
CA GLU A 33 42.64 41.63 -28.28
C GLU A 33 41.19 41.22 -28.58
N ASN A 34 40.86 39.94 -28.56
CA ASN A 34 39.48 39.49 -28.78
C ASN A 34 38.89 38.95 -27.46
N ASN A 35 38.42 39.86 -26.64
CA ASN A 35 37.53 39.61 -25.51
C ASN A 35 36.11 39.23 -26.00
N GLN A 36 35.96 38.11 -26.67
CA GLN A 36 34.64 37.57 -27.00
C GLN A 36 34.47 36.20 -26.32
N GLY A 37 33.78 36.17 -25.17
CA GLY A 37 33.46 34.96 -24.49
C GLY A 37 33.30 35.12 -22.95
N GLU A 38 32.82 34.06 -22.28
CA GLU A 38 32.64 34.02 -20.83
C GLU A 38 33.93 34.04 -20.00
N ALA A 39 35.08 33.81 -20.60
CA ALA A 39 36.40 33.86 -19.96
C ALA A 39 37.39 34.70 -20.72
N SER A 40 38.07 35.63 -20.02
CA SER A 40 39.14 36.45 -20.57
C SER A 40 40.42 35.62 -20.80
N LEU A 41 41.30 36.09 -21.69
CA LEU A 41 42.61 35.49 -21.92
C LEU A 41 43.41 35.33 -20.62
N GLN A 42 43.32 36.33 -19.73
CA GLN A 42 43.99 36.30 -18.43
C GLN A 42 43.49 35.18 -17.54
N GLU A 43 42.17 34.93 -17.56
CA GLU A 43 41.57 33.85 -16.80
C GLU A 43 41.93 32.47 -17.35
N VAL A 44 42.04 32.34 -18.68
CA VAL A 44 42.50 31.07 -19.33
C VAL A 44 43.97 30.78 -18.96
N LYS A 45 44.85 31.81 -18.97
CA LYS A 45 46.25 31.71 -18.51
C LYS A 45 46.31 31.30 -17.03
N GLY A 46 45.49 31.93 -16.18
CA GLY A 46 45.35 31.56 -14.76
C GLY A 46 44.87 30.14 -14.56
N PHE A 47 43.93 29.67 -15.38
CA PHE A 47 43.41 28.30 -15.34
C PHE A 47 44.43 27.26 -15.72
N LEU A 48 45.24 27.50 -16.78
CA LEU A 48 46.32 26.60 -17.15
C LEU A 48 47.38 26.50 -16.03
N ALA A 49 47.76 27.61 -15.42
CA ALA A 49 48.68 27.64 -14.27
C ALA A 49 48.08 26.85 -13.07
N TRP A 50 46.78 26.98 -12.85
CA TRP A 50 46.06 26.27 -11.79
C TRP A 50 45.99 24.75 -12.05
N LEU A 51 45.76 24.29 -13.29
CA LEU A 51 45.75 22.87 -13.64
C LEU A 51 47.09 22.18 -13.27
N VAL A 52 48.23 22.82 -13.57
CA VAL A 52 49.56 22.29 -13.29
C VAL A 52 49.85 22.19 -11.78
N GLN A 53 49.18 22.97 -10.94
CA GLN A 53 49.32 22.95 -9.48
C GLN A 53 48.56 21.80 -8.79
N ASN A 54 48.63 20.59 -9.36
CA ASN A 54 48.00 19.37 -8.83
C ASN A 54 46.47 19.40 -8.77
N HIS A 55 45.82 20.26 -9.55
CA HIS A 55 44.36 20.29 -9.63
C HIS A 55 43.77 19.38 -10.71
N PHE A 56 44.63 18.92 -11.64
CA PHE A 56 44.25 18.03 -12.73
C PHE A 56 45.27 16.90 -12.92
N THR A 57 44.76 15.67 -13.05
CA THR A 57 45.57 14.51 -13.41
C THR A 57 45.56 14.39 -14.92
N PHE A 58 46.65 14.78 -15.56
CA PHE A 58 46.81 14.70 -17.02
C PHE A 58 46.92 13.23 -17.44
N LEU A 59 46.02 12.77 -18.32
CA LEU A 59 46.01 11.42 -18.87
C LEU A 59 46.38 11.45 -20.35
N ALA A 60 45.98 12.49 -21.07
CA ALA A 60 46.34 12.70 -22.47
C ALA A 60 46.37 14.20 -22.81
N MET A 61 47.20 14.53 -23.77
CA MET A 61 47.26 15.85 -24.41
C MET A 61 47.57 15.69 -25.90
N GLN A 62 46.91 16.53 -26.74
CA GLN A 62 47.18 16.53 -28.18
C GLN A 62 46.83 17.90 -28.80
N GLU A 63 47.61 18.30 -29.81
CA GLU A 63 47.34 19.48 -30.63
C GLU A 63 46.60 19.10 -31.91
N TYR A 64 45.69 19.97 -32.33
CA TYR A 64 44.84 19.82 -33.50
C TYR A 64 45.00 21.04 -34.39
N LYS A 65 45.03 20.86 -35.69
CA LYS A 65 44.98 21.92 -36.70
C LYS A 65 43.56 22.09 -37.21
N ALA A 66 43.11 23.31 -37.45
CA ALA A 66 41.86 23.63 -38.11
C ALA A 66 42.00 23.41 -39.62
N VAL A 67 41.06 22.64 -40.20
CA VAL A 67 41.00 22.39 -41.66
C VAL A 67 39.58 22.69 -42.12
N GLU A 68 39.43 23.47 -43.16
CA GLU A 68 38.12 23.74 -43.76
C GLU A 68 37.73 22.60 -44.70
N LYS A 69 36.64 21.89 -44.42
CA LYS A 69 36.03 20.87 -45.26
C LYS A 69 34.56 21.23 -45.47
N GLN A 70 34.14 21.35 -46.75
CA GLN A 70 32.73 21.63 -47.14
C GLN A 70 32.16 22.90 -46.47
N GLY A 71 32.98 23.97 -46.32
CA GLY A 71 32.57 25.24 -45.70
C GLY A 71 32.39 25.18 -44.20
N ARG A 72 32.98 24.19 -43.53
CA ARG A 72 32.95 23.99 -42.10
C ARG A 72 34.35 23.74 -41.55
N THR A 73 34.68 24.26 -40.39
CA THR A 73 35.96 24.04 -39.73
C THR A 73 35.97 22.68 -39.01
N HIS A 74 36.90 21.82 -39.37
CA HIS A 74 37.18 20.53 -38.70
C HIS A 74 38.55 20.61 -38.04
N PHE A 75 38.72 19.83 -36.96
CA PHE A 75 40.01 19.73 -36.28
C PHE A 75 40.65 18.37 -36.58
N GLU A 76 41.82 18.37 -37.22
CA GLU A 76 42.61 17.18 -37.46
C GLU A 76 43.77 17.07 -36.48
N ALA A 77 43.94 15.92 -35.86
CA ALA A 77 45.01 15.66 -34.91
C ALA A 77 46.41 15.77 -35.54
N ILE A 78 47.30 16.45 -34.86
CA ILE A 78 48.74 16.46 -35.20
C ILE A 78 49.37 15.28 -34.48
N THR A 79 49.75 14.22 -35.20
CA THR A 79 50.19 12.96 -34.65
C THR A 79 51.41 13.09 -33.75
N ASP A 80 52.37 13.92 -34.13
CA ASP A 80 53.65 14.11 -33.39
C ASP A 80 53.45 14.90 -32.07
N SER A 81 52.29 15.48 -31.85
CA SER A 81 51.97 16.23 -30.64
C SER A 81 51.28 15.37 -29.54
N ALA A 82 51.00 14.09 -29.83
CA ALA A 82 50.29 13.21 -28.93
C ALA A 82 51.16 12.87 -27.67
N LEU A 83 50.57 13.06 -26.48
CA LEU A 83 51.18 12.73 -25.19
C LEU A 83 50.21 11.90 -24.35
N GLY A 84 50.76 11.05 -23.48
CA GLY A 84 49.96 10.16 -22.63
C GLY A 84 49.18 9.14 -23.42
N VAL A 85 47.96 8.84 -23.01
CA VAL A 85 47.10 7.84 -23.67
C VAL A 85 46.80 8.20 -25.13
N ALA A 86 46.94 9.45 -25.55
CA ALA A 86 46.81 9.87 -26.95
C ALA A 86 47.79 9.14 -27.90
N LYS A 87 48.92 8.64 -27.41
CA LYS A 87 49.90 7.87 -28.21
C LYS A 87 49.44 6.45 -28.54
N VAL A 88 48.55 5.88 -27.73
CA VAL A 88 48.16 4.47 -27.80
C VAL A 88 46.67 4.26 -28.09
N CYS A 89 45.88 5.31 -28.10
CA CYS A 89 44.43 5.27 -28.39
C CYS A 89 44.14 6.08 -29.66
N ASP A 90 43.74 5.42 -30.72
CA ASP A 90 43.27 6.07 -31.96
C ASP A 90 41.97 6.91 -31.74
N SER A 91 41.41 6.92 -30.56
CA SER A 91 40.12 7.50 -30.25
C SER A 91 40.08 8.50 -29.12
N LEU A 92 41.05 9.44 -29.07
CA LEU A 92 40.76 10.74 -28.46
C LEU A 92 39.79 11.57 -29.35
N ASP A 93 39.34 11.02 -30.47
CA ASP A 93 38.24 11.50 -31.29
C ASP A 93 36.89 11.35 -30.62
N LEU A 94 36.80 12.05 -29.49
CA LEU A 94 35.62 12.13 -28.63
C LEU A 94 34.44 12.86 -29.28
N LEU A 95 34.65 13.44 -30.45
CA LEU A 95 33.78 14.47 -31.03
C LEU A 95 33.33 14.13 -32.44
N GLU A 96 33.99 13.19 -33.14
CA GLU A 96 33.71 12.91 -34.54
C GLU A 96 32.59 11.87 -34.82
N GLN A 97 32.16 11.12 -33.82
CA GLN A 97 31.17 10.05 -34.05
C GLN A 97 29.74 10.52 -34.40
N ASN A 98 29.46 11.82 -34.35
CA ASN A 98 28.13 12.35 -34.74
C ASN A 98 28.08 13.12 -36.05
N GLY A 99 29.15 13.10 -36.86
CA GLY A 99 29.11 13.63 -38.24
C GLY A 99 28.80 15.11 -38.41
N GLY A 100 28.86 15.89 -37.32
CA GLY A 100 28.65 17.33 -37.32
C GLY A 100 29.94 18.11 -37.10
N PRO A 101 30.11 19.27 -37.72
CA PRO A 101 31.22 20.13 -37.43
C PRO A 101 31.11 20.64 -35.98
N LEU A 102 32.23 20.65 -35.29
CA LEU A 102 32.36 21.31 -34.01
C LEU A 102 32.32 22.82 -34.19
N ILE A 103 31.14 23.39 -34.28
CA ILE A 103 30.94 24.83 -34.30
C ILE A 103 31.02 25.32 -32.87
N TYR A 104 32.24 25.63 -32.44
CA TYR A 104 32.44 26.48 -31.24
C TYR A 104 32.60 27.89 -31.70
N GLU A 105 31.55 28.50 -32.21
CA GLU A 105 31.62 29.94 -32.46
C GLU A 105 31.77 30.62 -31.10
N ASP A 106 32.81 31.43 -30.92
CA ASP A 106 33.05 32.45 -29.90
C ASP A 106 33.57 32.03 -28.51
N LYS A 107 34.03 30.81 -28.25
CA LYS A 107 34.64 30.50 -26.94
C LYS A 107 36.11 30.13 -27.05
N LEU A 108 36.96 30.83 -26.27
CA LEU A 108 38.40 30.55 -26.20
C LEU A 108 38.70 29.19 -25.52
N ILE A 109 37.91 28.84 -24.50
CA ILE A 109 38.03 27.60 -23.75
C ILE A 109 36.69 26.82 -23.73
N VAL A 110 36.78 25.51 -23.80
CA VAL A 110 35.65 24.59 -23.85
C VAL A 110 35.87 23.46 -22.84
N PHE A 111 34.80 23.11 -22.12
CA PHE A 111 34.79 22.02 -21.16
C PHE A 111 33.78 20.95 -21.58
N GLY A 112 34.12 19.69 -21.33
CA GLY A 112 33.22 18.58 -21.62
C GLY A 112 33.63 17.30 -20.92
N LYS A 113 32.95 16.22 -21.29
CA LYS A 113 33.34 14.86 -20.88
C LYS A 113 33.73 14.00 -22.09
N SER A 114 34.73 13.19 -21.88
CA SER A 114 35.17 12.17 -22.81
C SER A 114 34.12 11.05 -22.93
N GLY A 115 33.93 10.49 -24.12
CA GLY A 115 33.08 9.33 -24.33
C GLY A 115 33.63 8.03 -23.71
N THR A 116 34.81 8.06 -23.11
CA THR A 116 35.52 6.90 -22.57
C THR A 116 35.71 7.05 -21.06
N ARG A 117 35.46 5.97 -20.31
CA ARG A 117 35.77 5.94 -18.88
C ARG A 117 37.27 5.80 -18.66
N SER A 118 37.75 6.50 -17.64
CA SER A 118 39.14 6.31 -17.19
C SER A 118 39.33 4.89 -16.66
N ARG A 119 40.44 4.27 -17.05
CA ARG A 119 40.91 3.00 -16.48
C ARG A 119 41.82 3.22 -15.29
N TRP A 120 42.13 4.48 -14.97
CA TRP A 120 43.05 4.94 -13.95
C TRP A 120 42.32 5.71 -12.83
N HIS A 121 42.78 5.59 -11.60
CA HIS A 121 42.27 6.21 -10.40
C HIS A 121 40.81 5.88 -10.09
N ARG A 122 39.85 6.34 -10.94
CA ARG A 122 38.41 6.20 -10.76
C ARG A 122 37.78 5.80 -12.08
N PRO A 123 36.87 4.83 -12.12
CA PRO A 123 36.17 4.42 -13.33
C PRO A 123 35.05 5.39 -13.72
N VAL A 124 35.40 6.67 -13.89
CA VAL A 124 34.48 7.75 -14.28
C VAL A 124 34.83 8.28 -15.66
N TYR A 125 33.88 8.95 -16.31
CA TYR A 125 34.16 9.60 -17.60
C TYR A 125 35.17 10.71 -17.40
N MET A 126 36.22 10.70 -18.22
CA MET A 126 37.30 11.68 -18.12
C MET A 126 36.81 13.08 -18.50
N ASP A 127 37.38 14.09 -17.89
CA ASP A 127 37.11 15.47 -18.21
C ASP A 127 37.94 15.91 -19.43
N PHE A 128 37.29 16.68 -20.29
CA PHE A 128 37.85 17.21 -21.53
C PHE A 128 37.98 18.74 -21.40
N ILE A 129 39.14 19.28 -21.78
CA ILE A 129 39.45 20.69 -21.85
C ILE A 129 40.01 20.98 -23.23
N GLY A 130 39.38 21.92 -23.97
CA GLY A 130 39.85 22.41 -25.26
C GLY A 130 40.16 23.89 -25.20
N ILE A 131 41.34 24.31 -25.69
CA ILE A 131 41.71 25.73 -25.81
C ILE A 131 42.05 26.03 -27.27
N ARG A 132 41.42 27.02 -27.83
CA ARG A 132 41.63 27.42 -29.21
C ARG A 132 42.98 28.16 -29.42
N LYS A 133 43.59 27.79 -30.53
CA LYS A 133 44.77 28.49 -31.08
C LYS A 133 44.28 29.41 -32.16
N CYS A 134 44.51 30.69 -32.01
CA CYS A 134 44.17 31.71 -33.02
C CYS A 134 45.43 32.33 -33.62
N ASP A 135 45.31 32.74 -34.88
CA ASP A 135 46.36 33.55 -35.52
C ASP A 135 46.32 35.04 -35.10
N GLU A 136 47.25 35.83 -35.57
CA GLU A 136 47.34 37.29 -35.25
C GLU A 136 46.10 38.07 -35.69
N ARG A 137 45.24 37.52 -36.54
CA ARG A 137 43.96 38.11 -37.02
C ARG A 137 42.75 37.60 -36.23
N GLY A 138 42.95 36.77 -35.24
CA GLY A 138 41.88 36.16 -34.43
C GLY A 138 41.14 35.00 -35.07
N LYS A 139 41.64 34.49 -36.23
CA LYS A 139 41.07 33.29 -36.86
C LYS A 139 41.56 32.06 -36.15
N VAL A 140 40.64 31.11 -35.85
CA VAL A 140 40.97 29.82 -35.28
C VAL A 140 41.78 28.99 -36.25
N VAL A 141 43.02 28.67 -35.87
CA VAL A 141 43.97 27.86 -36.65
C VAL A 141 44.23 26.46 -36.06
N GLY A 142 43.78 26.23 -34.83
CA GLY A 142 43.91 24.96 -34.17
C GLY A 142 43.26 24.94 -32.80
N GLU A 143 43.54 23.87 -32.05
CA GLU A 143 43.03 23.63 -30.72
C GLU A 143 44.04 22.76 -29.93
N TYR A 144 44.28 23.13 -28.68
CA TYR A 144 44.98 22.29 -27.72
C TYR A 144 43.93 21.52 -26.91
N ARG A 145 44.07 20.20 -26.78
CA ARG A 145 43.17 19.33 -26.02
C ARG A 145 43.84 18.60 -24.89
N TRP A 146 43.22 18.64 -23.72
CA TRP A 146 43.60 17.86 -22.55
C TRP A 146 42.46 16.93 -22.16
N VAL A 147 42.83 15.71 -21.78
CA VAL A 147 41.91 14.74 -21.21
C VAL A 147 42.49 14.22 -19.90
N GLY A 148 41.67 14.19 -18.86
CA GLY A 148 42.17 13.78 -17.55
C GLY A 148 41.06 13.82 -16.49
N LEU A 149 41.47 13.93 -15.23
CA LEU A 149 40.53 13.94 -14.10
C LEU A 149 40.88 15.08 -13.15
N TYR A 150 39.86 15.84 -12.71
CA TYR A 150 40.06 16.74 -11.59
C TYR A 150 40.44 15.99 -10.31
N THR A 151 41.41 16.50 -9.57
CA THR A 151 41.88 15.88 -8.34
C THR A 151 40.96 16.12 -7.17
N SER A 152 41.15 15.41 -6.04
CA SER A 152 40.41 15.62 -4.81
C SER A 152 40.47 17.06 -4.28
N LEU A 153 41.54 17.79 -4.57
CA LEU A 153 41.67 19.21 -4.21
C LEU A 153 40.56 20.08 -4.81
N VAL A 154 40.10 19.77 -6.03
CA VAL A 154 39.03 20.52 -6.70
C VAL A 154 37.67 20.26 -6.03
N PHE A 155 37.46 19.07 -5.53
CA PHE A 155 36.19 18.71 -4.87
C PHE A 155 36.11 19.21 -3.43
N ASN A 156 37.24 19.35 -2.75
CA ASN A 156 37.31 19.73 -1.34
C ASN A 156 37.49 21.25 -1.12
N ASN A 157 38.04 21.96 -2.11
CA ASN A 157 38.23 23.41 -2.01
C ASN A 157 37.04 24.21 -2.50
N SER A 158 36.91 25.46 -2.00
CA SER A 158 35.86 26.39 -2.44
C SER A 158 36.07 26.78 -3.91
N PRO A 159 35.03 26.64 -4.77
CA PRO A 159 35.13 26.99 -6.18
C PRO A 159 35.26 28.51 -6.43
N ARG A 160 35.06 29.33 -5.40
CA ARG A 160 35.27 30.81 -5.51
C ARG A 160 36.69 31.18 -5.92
N ASN A 161 37.66 30.36 -5.55
CA ASN A 161 39.07 30.60 -5.79
C ASN A 161 39.60 29.94 -7.08
N PHE A 162 38.72 29.24 -7.82
CA PHE A 162 39.14 28.65 -9.08
C PHE A 162 39.10 29.66 -10.19
N PRO A 163 40.14 29.76 -11.02
CA PRO A 163 40.12 30.56 -12.21
C PRO A 163 38.91 30.24 -13.09
N ILE A 164 38.36 31.21 -13.81
CA ILE A 164 37.14 31.12 -14.61
C ILE A 164 35.88 30.89 -13.72
N ILE A 165 35.88 29.85 -12.85
CA ILE A 165 34.72 29.56 -12.02
C ILE A 165 34.44 30.68 -11.02
N GLY A 166 35.47 31.18 -10.33
CA GLY A 166 35.30 32.27 -9.37
C GLY A 166 34.67 33.52 -10.02
N HIS A 167 35.06 33.83 -11.28
CA HIS A 167 34.45 34.93 -12.04
C HIS A 167 32.97 34.61 -12.39
N LYS A 168 32.73 33.43 -12.93
CA LYS A 168 31.37 32.93 -13.23
C LYS A 168 30.46 33.01 -12.02
N LEU A 169 30.91 32.56 -10.82
CA LEU A 169 30.10 32.65 -9.60
C LEU A 169 29.78 34.11 -9.21
N ARG A 170 30.74 35.02 -9.34
CA ARG A 170 30.47 36.44 -9.10
C ARG A 170 29.43 37.00 -10.07
N GLN A 171 29.51 36.66 -11.35
CA GLN A 171 28.51 37.05 -12.35
C GLN A 171 27.12 36.47 -12.02
N VAL A 172 27.03 35.22 -11.57
CA VAL A 172 25.76 34.56 -11.14
C VAL A 172 25.15 35.32 -9.95
N ILE A 173 25.95 35.64 -8.93
CA ILE A 173 25.47 36.41 -7.77
C ILE A 173 25.01 37.80 -8.18
N SER A 174 25.80 38.52 -8.97
CA SER A 174 25.43 39.86 -9.46
C SER A 174 24.17 39.80 -10.34
N GLY A 175 24.08 38.83 -11.23
CA GLY A 175 22.92 38.65 -12.12
C GLY A 175 21.64 38.21 -11.44
N SER A 176 21.74 37.68 -10.20
CA SER A 176 20.56 37.23 -9.44
C SER A 176 19.71 38.41 -8.88
N GLY A 177 20.27 39.58 -8.81
CA GLY A 177 19.61 40.74 -8.18
C GLY A 177 19.48 40.64 -6.65
N LEU A 178 20.07 39.62 -6.03
CA LEU A 178 20.04 39.42 -4.58
C LEU A 178 21.19 40.18 -3.91
N GLU A 179 20.95 40.68 -2.70
CA GLU A 179 22.01 41.28 -1.90
C GLU A 179 23.03 40.19 -1.45
N PRO A 180 24.33 40.31 -1.84
CA PRO A 180 25.31 39.23 -1.59
C PRO A 180 25.47 38.87 -0.12
N ASN A 181 25.37 39.85 0.79
CA ASN A 181 25.47 39.65 2.24
C ASN A 181 24.14 39.38 2.91
N GLY A 182 23.04 39.50 2.20
CA GLY A 182 21.70 39.14 2.66
C GLY A 182 21.50 37.63 2.85
N HIS A 183 20.39 37.25 3.45
CA HIS A 183 20.07 35.87 3.73
C HIS A 183 20.05 35.00 2.45
N ASP A 184 19.34 35.45 1.43
CA ASP A 184 19.18 34.72 0.16
C ASP A 184 20.45 34.73 -0.69
N GLY A 185 21.23 35.83 -0.65
CA GLY A 185 22.54 35.89 -1.30
C GLY A 185 23.53 34.87 -0.72
N LYS A 186 23.58 34.74 0.62
CA LYS A 186 24.40 33.73 1.31
C LYS A 186 23.93 32.31 0.98
N ARG A 187 22.61 32.06 0.94
CA ARG A 187 22.05 30.76 0.54
C ARG A 187 22.37 30.41 -0.91
N LEU A 188 22.22 31.38 -1.83
CA LEU A 188 22.60 31.19 -3.23
C LEU A 188 24.09 30.81 -3.36
N MET A 189 24.96 31.51 -2.62
CA MET A 189 26.37 31.20 -2.60
C MET A 189 26.64 29.80 -2.06
N GLN A 190 25.94 29.34 -0.99
CA GLN A 190 26.05 27.99 -0.46
C GLN A 190 25.61 26.92 -1.47
N ILE A 191 24.54 27.20 -2.24
CA ILE A 191 24.12 26.34 -3.35
C ILE A 191 25.23 26.21 -4.38
N LEU A 192 25.85 27.30 -4.79
CA LEU A 192 26.92 27.32 -5.78
C LEU A 192 28.19 26.63 -5.26
N GLU A 193 28.52 26.76 -3.98
CA GLU A 193 29.66 26.08 -3.35
C GLU A 193 29.48 24.58 -3.26
N THR A 194 28.25 24.11 -3.12
CA THR A 194 27.94 22.69 -3.08
C THR A 194 27.55 22.09 -4.44
N PHE A 195 27.49 22.93 -5.49
CA PHE A 195 27.13 22.48 -6.83
C PHE A 195 28.14 21.44 -7.36
N PRO A 196 27.69 20.45 -8.20
CA PRO A 196 28.62 19.50 -8.81
C PRO A 196 29.74 20.24 -9.56
N ARG A 197 31.00 19.94 -9.20
CA ARG A 197 32.17 20.68 -9.73
C ARG A 197 32.22 20.63 -11.26
N GLU A 198 31.97 19.46 -11.82
CA GLU A 198 31.97 19.23 -13.25
C GLU A 198 30.91 20.11 -13.98
N GLU A 199 29.75 20.29 -13.37
CA GLU A 199 28.69 21.15 -13.89
C GLU A 199 29.08 22.65 -13.84
N LEU A 200 29.83 23.08 -12.82
CA LEU A 200 30.29 24.46 -12.76
C LEU A 200 31.18 24.84 -13.95
N PHE A 201 32.01 23.91 -14.43
CA PHE A 201 32.85 24.11 -15.61
C PHE A 201 32.01 24.12 -16.90
N GLN A 202 31.10 23.18 -17.07
CA GLN A 202 30.41 22.90 -18.31
C GLN A 202 29.16 23.76 -18.57
N THR A 203 28.55 24.32 -17.51
CA THR A 203 27.32 25.10 -17.61
C THR A 203 27.63 26.56 -17.90
N SER A 204 26.88 27.21 -18.81
CA SER A 204 27.01 28.67 -19.05
C SER A 204 26.59 29.45 -17.81
N THR A 205 27.06 30.73 -17.69
CA THR A 205 26.71 31.60 -16.57
C THR A 205 25.20 31.80 -16.48
N GLU A 206 24.51 32.01 -17.60
CA GLU A 206 23.06 32.20 -17.66
C GLU A 206 22.31 30.96 -17.21
N ALA A 207 22.67 29.77 -17.71
CA ALA A 207 22.04 28.50 -17.32
C ALA A 207 22.30 28.18 -15.85
N LEU A 208 23.51 28.47 -15.34
CA LEU A 208 23.86 28.28 -13.93
C LEU A 208 23.04 29.22 -13.03
N LEU A 209 22.88 30.49 -13.42
CA LEU A 209 22.03 31.47 -12.72
C LEU A 209 20.58 30.93 -12.61
N LYS A 210 19.99 30.56 -13.74
CA LYS A 210 18.62 30.03 -13.78
C LYS A 210 18.46 28.79 -12.88
N THR A 211 19.41 27.88 -12.93
CA THR A 211 19.39 26.65 -12.12
C THR A 211 19.57 26.94 -10.63
N ALA A 212 20.55 27.77 -10.27
CA ALA A 212 20.86 28.09 -8.87
C ALA A 212 19.72 28.88 -8.19
N VAL A 213 19.11 29.85 -8.87
CA VAL A 213 17.91 30.56 -8.38
C VAL A 213 16.72 29.61 -8.30
N GLY A 214 16.56 28.71 -9.28
CA GLY A 214 15.56 27.67 -9.22
C GLY A 214 15.71 26.77 -7.99
N ILE A 215 16.94 26.38 -7.63
CA ILE A 215 17.24 25.59 -6.42
C ILE A 215 16.95 26.40 -5.15
N LEU A 216 17.28 27.67 -5.12
CA LEU A 216 16.99 28.56 -3.99
C LEU A 216 15.48 28.58 -3.67
N HIS A 217 14.65 28.72 -4.69
CA HIS A 217 13.19 28.74 -4.54
C HIS A 217 12.59 27.39 -4.11
N ILE A 218 13.26 26.26 -4.40
CA ILE A 218 12.77 24.95 -3.97
C ILE A 218 12.98 24.72 -2.48
N GLN A 219 14.11 25.19 -1.92
CA GLN A 219 14.46 24.93 -0.51
C GLN A 219 13.38 25.44 0.46
N GLU A 220 12.52 26.38 0.05
CA GLU A 220 11.38 26.86 0.82
C GLU A 220 10.13 25.98 0.69
N ARG A 221 10.05 25.12 -0.31
CA ARG A 221 8.81 24.40 -0.69
C ARG A 221 9.06 22.91 -0.85
N ARG A 222 9.60 22.14 -0.04
CA ARG A 222 9.73 20.65 -0.05
C ARG A 222 9.14 19.94 -1.29
N ARG A 223 9.47 20.41 -2.50
CA ARG A 223 8.95 19.87 -3.77
C ARG A 223 10.06 19.26 -4.59
N LEU A 224 9.75 18.19 -5.32
CA LEU A 224 10.66 17.64 -6.31
C LEU A 224 10.85 18.63 -7.45
N ARG A 225 12.10 18.72 -7.96
CA ARG A 225 12.45 19.53 -9.11
C ARG A 225 13.52 18.83 -9.93
N LEU A 226 13.39 18.93 -11.27
CA LEU A 226 14.36 18.41 -12.23
C LEU A 226 15.03 19.57 -12.97
N PHE A 227 16.36 19.58 -12.98
CA PHE A 227 17.15 20.42 -13.88
C PHE A 227 17.91 19.51 -14.81
N ALA A 228 17.66 19.63 -16.10
CA ALA A 228 18.29 18.85 -17.13
C ALA A 228 19.14 19.74 -18.02
N ARG A 229 20.37 19.32 -18.32
CA ARG A 229 21.31 20.01 -19.22
C ARG A 229 21.88 19.04 -20.25
N LYS A 230 21.76 19.40 -21.51
CA LYS A 230 22.43 18.70 -22.59
C LYS A 230 23.92 19.05 -22.59
N GLY A 231 24.79 18.04 -22.64
CA GLY A 231 26.23 18.24 -22.84
C GLY A 231 26.48 18.91 -24.19
N GLN A 232 27.49 19.76 -24.25
CA GLN A 232 27.83 20.56 -25.43
C GLN A 232 28.04 19.69 -26.71
N PHE A 233 28.51 18.48 -26.55
CA PHE A 233 28.79 17.55 -27.65
C PHE A 233 27.64 16.57 -27.95
N GLY A 234 26.47 16.75 -27.35
CA GLY A 234 25.31 15.90 -27.65
C GLY A 234 25.46 14.41 -27.21
N ARG A 235 26.45 14.09 -26.35
CA ARG A 235 26.73 12.74 -25.89
C ARG A 235 26.33 12.46 -24.45
N PHE A 236 26.09 13.51 -23.70
CA PHE A 236 25.72 13.43 -22.29
C PHE A 236 24.50 14.27 -21.97
N LEU A 237 23.64 13.71 -21.13
CA LEU A 237 22.55 14.44 -20.48
C LEU A 237 22.78 14.43 -18.98
N SER A 238 22.89 15.60 -18.40
CA SER A 238 23.05 15.81 -16.98
C SER A 238 21.69 16.12 -16.36
N CYS A 239 21.29 15.38 -15.36
CA CYS A 239 20.03 15.54 -14.62
C CYS A 239 20.31 15.75 -13.14
N LEU A 240 19.89 16.91 -12.62
CA LEU A 240 19.98 17.25 -11.21
C LEU A 240 18.57 17.23 -10.62
N ILE A 241 18.29 16.23 -9.78
CA ILE A 241 16.97 16.01 -9.19
C ILE A 241 17.05 16.32 -7.70
N TYR A 242 16.21 17.24 -7.26
CA TYR A 242 15.99 17.53 -5.84
C TYR A 242 14.67 16.85 -5.42
N THR A 243 14.70 16.08 -4.34
CA THR A 243 13.52 15.36 -3.84
C THR A 243 13.49 15.39 -2.31
N PRO A 244 12.31 15.37 -1.65
CA PRO A 244 12.23 15.28 -0.20
C PRO A 244 13.04 14.10 0.34
N ARG A 245 13.87 14.37 1.36
CA ARG A 245 14.79 13.37 1.93
C ARG A 245 14.06 12.20 2.58
N ASP A 246 12.93 12.48 3.23
CA ASP A 246 12.15 11.48 3.99
C ASP A 246 11.56 10.38 3.10
N GLY A 247 11.32 10.68 1.81
CA GLY A 247 10.80 9.73 0.82
C GLY A 247 11.89 9.08 -0.05
N TYR A 248 13.16 9.48 0.09
CA TYR A 248 14.22 8.96 -0.78
C TYR A 248 14.61 7.53 -0.43
N SER A 249 14.63 6.66 -1.43
CA SER A 249 15.06 5.27 -1.33
C SER A 249 15.78 4.82 -2.60
N THR A 250 16.50 3.70 -2.50
CA THR A 250 17.12 3.06 -3.69
C THR A 250 16.08 2.65 -4.74
N ALA A 251 14.88 2.24 -4.30
CA ALA A 251 13.78 1.90 -5.20
C ALA A 251 13.29 3.15 -5.96
N LEU A 252 13.08 4.27 -5.26
CA LEU A 252 12.69 5.54 -5.88
C LEU A 252 13.75 6.03 -6.87
N ARG A 253 15.04 5.95 -6.52
CA ARG A 253 16.12 6.29 -7.44
C ARG A 253 16.08 5.45 -8.72
N LYS A 254 15.89 4.12 -8.59
CA LYS A 254 15.76 3.23 -9.76
C LYS A 254 14.52 3.57 -10.61
N ALA A 255 13.41 3.93 -9.98
CA ALA A 255 12.22 4.37 -10.69
C ALA A 255 12.46 5.67 -11.47
N PHE A 256 13.16 6.65 -10.88
CA PHE A 256 13.58 7.88 -11.59
C PHE A 256 14.47 7.58 -12.80
N GLN A 257 15.42 6.65 -12.66
CA GLN A 257 16.25 6.21 -13.77
C GLN A 257 15.42 5.56 -14.88
N GLY A 258 14.44 4.73 -14.53
CA GLY A 258 13.50 4.13 -15.48
C GLY A 258 12.76 5.16 -16.32
N VAL A 259 12.22 6.20 -15.67
CA VAL A 259 11.56 7.29 -16.40
C VAL A 259 12.51 8.00 -17.36
N LEU A 260 13.74 8.34 -16.92
CA LEU A 260 14.71 9.00 -17.79
C LEU A 260 15.07 8.15 -19.02
N TYR A 261 15.12 6.82 -18.88
CA TYR A 261 15.42 5.88 -19.96
C TYR A 261 14.31 5.81 -21.02
N GLU A 262 13.09 6.19 -20.70
CA GLU A 262 12.00 6.26 -21.67
C GLU A 262 12.12 7.45 -22.64
N TYR A 263 12.83 8.51 -22.22
CA TYR A 263 12.97 9.74 -23.01
C TYR A 263 14.27 9.81 -23.83
N VAL A 264 15.28 9.02 -23.48
CA VAL A 264 16.58 9.03 -24.17
C VAL A 264 17.17 7.63 -24.27
N ASP A 265 17.82 7.36 -25.42
CA ASP A 265 18.54 6.10 -25.65
C ASP A 265 19.88 6.08 -24.89
N VAL A 266 19.85 5.54 -23.67
CA VAL A 266 21.00 5.51 -22.76
C VAL A 266 21.96 4.36 -23.14
N GLU A 267 23.25 4.69 -23.26
CA GLU A 267 24.34 3.74 -23.42
C GLU A 267 24.93 3.34 -22.07
N ASP A 268 25.13 4.31 -21.16
CA ASP A 268 25.68 4.13 -19.84
C ASP A 268 25.25 5.27 -18.90
N MET A 269 25.41 5.07 -17.59
CA MET A 269 24.96 6.01 -16.57
C MET A 269 25.90 6.08 -15.39
N GLU A 270 26.12 7.29 -14.88
CA GLU A 270 26.71 7.57 -13.57
C GLU A 270 25.74 8.32 -12.68
N PHE A 271 25.76 8.06 -11.37
CA PHE A 271 24.97 8.82 -10.42
C PHE A 271 25.71 9.06 -9.11
N ASN A 272 25.40 10.18 -8.48
CA ASN A 272 25.83 10.53 -7.15
C ASN A 272 24.64 11.07 -6.35
N THR A 273 24.54 10.65 -5.08
CA THR A 273 23.50 11.14 -4.17
C THR A 273 24.17 11.94 -3.05
N TYR A 274 23.67 13.13 -2.80
CA TYR A 274 24.18 14.01 -1.77
C TYR A 274 23.06 14.32 -0.76
N PHE A 275 23.35 14.04 0.50
CA PHE A 275 22.53 14.41 1.64
C PHE A 275 23.23 15.56 2.36
N THR A 276 22.57 16.72 2.42
CA THR A 276 23.03 17.88 3.22
C THR A 276 22.13 18.00 4.46
N GLU A 277 22.33 19.03 5.25
CA GLU A 277 21.40 19.41 6.34
C GLU A 277 20.04 19.89 5.82
N SER A 278 19.91 20.07 4.51
CA SER A 278 18.64 20.39 3.84
C SER A 278 17.61 19.26 3.97
N THR A 279 16.34 19.63 3.98
CA THR A 279 15.21 18.70 3.91
C THR A 279 15.10 17.96 2.57
N LEU A 280 15.94 18.33 1.59
CA LEU A 280 15.99 17.75 0.26
C LEU A 280 17.25 16.91 0.08
N ALA A 281 17.09 15.74 -0.55
CA ALA A 281 18.16 14.97 -1.14
C ALA A 281 18.43 15.47 -2.56
N ARG A 282 19.69 15.53 -2.94
CA ARG A 282 20.12 15.86 -4.30
C ARG A 282 20.66 14.62 -5.00
N LEU A 283 20.01 14.22 -6.07
CA LEU A 283 20.43 13.16 -6.95
C LEU A 283 20.99 13.75 -8.24
N TYR A 284 22.25 13.52 -8.53
CA TYR A 284 22.94 13.92 -9.74
C TYR A 284 23.14 12.70 -10.63
N ILE A 285 22.52 12.68 -11.81
CA ILE A 285 22.60 11.62 -12.79
C ILE A 285 23.22 12.16 -14.06
N VAL A 286 24.22 11.48 -14.59
CA VAL A 286 24.85 11.73 -15.88
C VAL A 286 24.57 10.53 -16.79
N LEU A 287 23.80 10.75 -17.83
CA LEU A 287 23.45 9.75 -18.83
C LEU A 287 24.36 9.93 -20.07
N LYS A 288 25.07 8.89 -20.44
CA LYS A 288 25.73 8.80 -21.75
C LYS A 288 24.71 8.25 -22.74
N VAL A 289 24.41 9.00 -23.78
CA VAL A 289 23.42 8.65 -24.79
C VAL A 289 24.06 8.10 -26.06
N LYS A 290 23.33 7.27 -26.79
CA LYS A 290 23.79 6.73 -28.06
C LYS A 290 24.01 7.84 -29.08
N PRO A 291 24.98 7.68 -30.00
CA PRO A 291 25.21 8.65 -31.06
C PRO A 291 23.91 8.90 -31.87
N GLY A 292 23.60 10.18 -32.13
CA GLY A 292 22.41 10.54 -32.90
C GLY A 292 21.09 10.55 -32.11
N CYS A 293 21.10 10.22 -30.83
CA CYS A 293 19.92 10.31 -29.98
C CYS A 293 19.41 11.74 -29.88
N LYS A 294 18.11 11.91 -30.16
CA LYS A 294 17.45 13.21 -29.94
C LYS A 294 17.16 13.36 -28.44
N MET A 295 17.82 14.29 -27.79
CA MET A 295 17.58 14.66 -26.38
C MET A 295 16.55 15.79 -26.27
N ASP A 296 15.50 15.74 -27.09
CA ASP A 296 14.50 16.82 -27.15
C ASP A 296 13.21 16.34 -26.47
N PHE A 297 13.07 16.65 -25.22
CA PHE A 297 11.92 16.31 -24.38
C PHE A 297 11.54 17.52 -23.51
N ASP A 298 10.26 17.57 -23.13
CA ASP A 298 9.80 18.59 -22.19
C ASP A 298 10.22 18.23 -20.77
N VAL A 299 11.13 19.02 -20.19
CA VAL A 299 11.62 18.84 -18.83
C VAL A 299 10.48 18.88 -17.81
N LYS A 300 9.41 19.67 -18.08
CA LYS A 300 8.25 19.74 -17.17
C LYS A 300 7.42 18.48 -17.19
N GLU A 301 7.28 17.84 -18.34
CA GLU A 301 6.59 16.56 -18.46
C GLU A 301 7.33 15.46 -17.67
N VAL A 302 8.65 15.35 -17.89
CA VAL A 302 9.48 14.41 -17.13
C VAL A 302 9.42 14.70 -15.63
N GLU A 303 9.54 15.98 -15.22
CA GLU A 303 9.41 16.41 -13.82
C GLU A 303 8.06 15.97 -13.25
N GLY A 304 6.97 16.15 -13.97
CA GLY A 304 5.62 15.71 -13.55
C GLY A 304 5.58 14.21 -13.24
N ARG A 305 6.16 13.38 -14.10
CA ARG A 305 6.25 11.92 -13.88
C ARG A 305 7.13 11.56 -12.66
N LEU A 306 8.24 12.28 -12.47
CA LEU A 306 9.08 12.08 -11.28
C LEU A 306 8.36 12.49 -10.00
N VAL A 307 7.56 13.57 -10.02
CA VAL A 307 6.73 14.03 -8.90
C VAL A 307 5.72 12.95 -8.52
N GLU A 308 5.03 12.34 -9.49
CA GLU A 308 4.08 11.26 -9.24
C GLU A 308 4.74 10.07 -8.52
N LEU A 309 5.94 9.67 -8.97
CA LEU A 309 6.70 8.59 -8.33
C LEU A 309 7.18 8.94 -6.91
N ALA A 310 7.48 10.21 -6.67
CA ALA A 310 7.98 10.70 -5.38
C ALA A 310 6.88 10.98 -4.36
N ARG A 311 5.59 10.95 -4.76
CA ARG A 311 4.47 11.15 -3.84
C ARG A 311 4.52 10.16 -2.69
N SER A 312 4.47 10.67 -1.48
CA SER A 312 4.41 9.84 -0.29
C SER A 312 3.08 9.07 -0.23
N TRP A 313 3.07 7.96 0.51
CA TRP A 313 1.82 7.23 0.77
C TRP A 313 0.79 8.13 1.48
N ALA A 314 1.24 9.03 2.33
CA ALA A 314 0.39 10.00 3.04
C ALA A 314 -0.26 11.02 2.08
N ASP A 315 0.47 11.49 1.05
CA ASP A 315 -0.09 12.40 0.05
C ASP A 315 -1.16 11.69 -0.79
N ARG A 316 -0.88 10.46 -1.22
CA ARG A 316 -1.87 9.63 -1.93
C ARG A 316 -3.10 9.31 -1.08
N LEU A 317 -2.90 9.07 0.24
CA LEU A 317 -4.01 8.89 1.16
C LEU A 317 -4.89 10.14 1.23
N TYR A 318 -4.28 11.32 1.31
CA TYR A 318 -5.03 12.58 1.36
C TYR A 318 -5.88 12.81 0.11
N GLU A 319 -5.32 12.57 -1.07
CA GLU A 319 -6.06 12.68 -2.34
C GLU A 319 -7.24 11.69 -2.38
N THR A 320 -7.00 10.43 -1.99
CA THR A 320 -8.07 9.41 -1.92
C THR A 320 -9.15 9.79 -0.91
N LEU A 321 -8.78 10.43 0.22
CA LEU A 321 -9.73 10.95 1.20
C LEU A 321 -10.57 12.10 0.62
N ILE A 322 -9.96 13.04 -0.12
CA ILE A 322 -10.70 14.13 -0.78
C ILE A 322 -11.75 13.57 -1.74
N GLU A 323 -11.38 12.59 -2.56
CA GLU A 323 -12.29 11.92 -3.50
C GLU A 323 -13.47 11.23 -2.79
N SER A 324 -13.22 10.65 -1.60
CA SER A 324 -14.23 9.86 -0.88
C SER A 324 -15.15 10.70 0.02
N VAL A 325 -14.59 11.66 0.77
CA VAL A 325 -15.33 12.34 1.86
C VAL A 325 -15.34 13.87 1.76
N GLY A 326 -14.73 14.44 0.71
CA GLY A 326 -14.60 15.88 0.49
C GLY A 326 -13.45 16.52 1.27
N GLU A 327 -13.08 17.76 0.89
CA GLU A 327 -11.83 18.41 1.33
C GLU A 327 -11.79 18.68 2.84
N ASP A 328 -12.87 19.21 3.43
CA ASP A 328 -12.92 19.57 4.85
C ASP A 328 -12.71 18.34 5.76
N ARG A 329 -13.43 17.26 5.50
CA ARG A 329 -13.32 16.02 6.27
C ARG A 329 -12.01 15.31 6.00
N ALA A 330 -11.53 15.33 4.76
CA ALA A 330 -10.22 14.79 4.39
C ALA A 330 -9.08 15.45 5.16
N GLY A 331 -9.11 16.78 5.35
CA GLY A 331 -8.10 17.50 6.14
C GLY A 331 -8.05 17.04 7.60
N MET A 332 -9.19 16.83 8.24
CA MET A 332 -9.26 16.31 9.61
C MET A 332 -8.71 14.88 9.70
N LEU A 333 -9.13 14.00 8.78
CA LEU A 333 -8.67 12.60 8.75
C LEU A 333 -7.18 12.52 8.42
N GLN A 334 -6.69 13.33 7.49
CA GLN A 334 -5.26 13.40 7.19
C GLN A 334 -4.43 13.78 8.43
N SER A 335 -4.86 14.78 9.19
CA SER A 335 -4.18 15.17 10.43
C SER A 335 -4.09 14.03 11.45
N ALA A 336 -5.11 13.18 11.52
CA ALA A 336 -5.19 12.05 12.45
C ALA A 336 -4.44 10.80 11.96
N TYR A 337 -4.39 10.55 10.64
CA TYR A 337 -3.98 9.26 10.07
C TYR A 337 -2.74 9.30 9.19
N ALA A 338 -2.17 10.46 8.84
CA ALA A 338 -1.01 10.57 7.94
C ALA A 338 0.15 9.62 8.31
N ASP A 339 0.44 9.52 9.62
CA ASP A 339 1.52 8.70 10.18
C ASP A 339 1.02 7.51 11.00
N ALA A 340 -0.31 7.26 11.01
CA ALA A 340 -0.91 6.24 11.85
C ALA A 340 -0.61 4.81 11.38
N PHE A 341 -0.45 4.59 10.08
CA PHE A 341 -0.28 3.28 9.49
C PHE A 341 1.18 2.82 9.47
N SER A 342 1.43 1.59 9.92
CA SER A 342 2.77 0.98 9.87
C SER A 342 3.28 0.79 8.45
N LEU A 343 4.60 0.68 8.29
CA LEU A 343 5.22 0.41 6.98
C LEU A 343 4.67 -0.88 6.35
N SER A 344 4.53 -1.96 7.13
CA SER A 344 3.97 -3.23 6.65
C SER A 344 2.53 -3.11 6.13
N TYR A 345 1.72 -2.23 6.74
CA TYR A 345 0.37 -1.95 6.23
C TYR A 345 0.42 -1.19 4.90
N ARG A 346 1.28 -0.17 4.80
CA ARG A 346 1.43 0.66 3.59
C ARG A 346 1.97 -0.12 2.39
N GLU A 347 2.74 -1.18 2.63
CA GLU A 347 3.26 -2.09 1.59
C GLU A 347 2.20 -3.07 1.10
N GLU A 348 1.30 -3.52 1.97
CA GLU A 348 0.27 -4.53 1.64
C GLU A 348 -1.00 -3.90 1.06
N PHE A 349 -1.41 -2.70 1.53
CA PHE A 349 -2.70 -2.12 1.19
C PHE A 349 -2.59 -0.80 0.44
N SER A 350 -3.47 -0.64 -0.56
CA SER A 350 -3.65 0.61 -1.27
C SER A 350 -4.28 1.70 -0.38
N THR A 351 -4.16 2.96 -0.78
CA THR A 351 -4.81 4.08 -0.08
C THR A 351 -6.34 3.99 -0.11
N ARG A 352 -6.93 3.41 -1.15
CA ARG A 352 -8.38 3.14 -1.22
C ARG A 352 -8.82 2.17 -0.13
N THR A 353 -8.06 1.11 0.09
CA THR A 353 -8.31 0.17 1.19
C THR A 353 -8.16 0.86 2.54
N ALA A 354 -7.15 1.72 2.69
CA ALA A 354 -6.95 2.48 3.93
C ALA A 354 -8.10 3.44 4.22
N VAL A 355 -8.68 4.10 3.22
CA VAL A 355 -9.88 4.95 3.39
C VAL A 355 -11.06 4.14 3.90
N SER A 356 -11.33 2.96 3.31
CA SER A 356 -12.37 2.06 3.81
C SER A 356 -12.10 1.59 5.24
N ASP A 357 -10.85 1.27 5.57
CA ASP A 357 -10.48 0.88 6.92
C ASP A 357 -10.65 2.04 7.93
N ILE A 358 -10.33 3.28 7.52
CA ILE A 358 -10.59 4.49 8.33
C ILE A 358 -12.08 4.64 8.63
N GLU A 359 -12.97 4.40 7.68
CA GLU A 359 -14.43 4.45 7.90
C GLU A 359 -14.87 3.46 8.98
N HIS A 360 -14.33 2.24 8.97
CA HIS A 360 -14.59 1.24 10.02
C HIS A 360 -13.99 1.63 11.37
N ILE A 361 -12.81 2.25 11.37
CA ILE A 361 -12.13 2.71 12.59
C ILE A 361 -12.88 3.88 13.25
N GLU A 362 -13.37 4.83 12.47
CA GLU A 362 -14.13 5.98 12.98
C GLU A 362 -15.49 5.60 13.61
N GLN A 363 -16.00 4.41 13.33
CA GLN A 363 -17.20 3.86 13.98
C GLN A 363 -16.90 3.23 15.36
N LEU A 364 -15.63 3.04 15.72
CA LEU A 364 -15.24 2.49 17.01
C LEU A 364 -15.39 3.53 18.14
N SER A 365 -15.97 3.10 19.23
CA SER A 365 -16.11 3.91 20.46
C SER A 365 -15.75 3.09 21.70
N ALA A 366 -15.83 3.70 22.86
CA ALA A 366 -15.67 2.98 24.13
C ALA A 366 -16.79 1.95 24.34
N ASP A 367 -18.03 2.29 23.92
CA ASP A 367 -19.20 1.41 24.03
C ASP A 367 -19.25 0.38 22.90
N ASN A 368 -18.73 0.71 21.71
CA ASN A 368 -18.63 -0.20 20.57
C ASN A 368 -17.17 -0.36 20.13
N PRO A 369 -16.35 -1.13 20.88
CA PRO A 369 -14.92 -1.21 20.67
C PRO A 369 -14.49 -2.20 19.56
N LEU A 370 -15.42 -2.84 18.86
CA LEU A 370 -15.18 -3.84 17.81
C LEU A 370 -16.01 -3.54 16.56
N ASN A 371 -15.38 -3.61 15.40
CA ASN A 371 -16.03 -3.56 14.09
C ASN A 371 -15.43 -4.62 13.17
N VAL A 372 -16.15 -5.01 12.13
CA VAL A 372 -15.73 -6.05 11.19
C VAL A 372 -16.07 -5.67 9.75
N SER A 373 -15.26 -6.16 8.82
CA SER A 373 -15.52 -6.03 7.38
C SER A 373 -15.32 -7.38 6.69
N PHE A 374 -16.31 -7.81 5.92
CA PHE A 374 -16.26 -9.03 5.13
C PHE A 374 -16.38 -8.66 3.65
N TYR A 375 -15.38 -9.00 2.83
CA TYR A 375 -15.29 -8.53 1.46
C TYR A 375 -14.50 -9.50 0.57
N ARG A 376 -14.53 -9.24 -0.74
CA ARG A 376 -13.68 -9.90 -1.73
C ARG A 376 -12.73 -8.86 -2.31
N SER A 377 -11.45 -9.17 -2.37
CA SER A 377 -10.48 -8.36 -3.11
C SER A 377 -10.67 -8.57 -4.61
N LEU A 378 -10.56 -7.49 -5.39
CA LEU A 378 -10.65 -7.56 -6.86
C LEU A 378 -9.45 -8.28 -7.49
N GLU A 379 -8.34 -8.38 -6.76
CA GLU A 379 -7.08 -8.96 -7.23
C GLU A 379 -6.95 -10.44 -6.85
N ASP A 380 -7.83 -10.96 -5.97
CA ASP A 380 -7.78 -12.33 -5.47
C ASP A 380 -8.60 -13.30 -6.34
N ASP A 381 -8.34 -14.62 -6.18
CA ASP A 381 -9.16 -15.71 -6.74
C ASP A 381 -10.65 -15.48 -6.41
N PRO A 382 -11.60 -15.72 -7.35
CA PRO A 382 -13.04 -15.59 -7.11
C PRO A 382 -13.57 -16.36 -5.89
N LYS A 383 -12.85 -17.39 -5.43
CA LYS A 383 -13.16 -18.14 -4.20
C LYS A 383 -12.47 -17.59 -2.95
N ALA A 384 -11.53 -16.68 -3.09
CA ALA A 384 -10.85 -16.05 -1.97
C ALA A 384 -11.73 -14.95 -1.37
N LEU A 385 -11.80 -14.93 -0.06
CA LEU A 385 -12.55 -13.98 0.72
C LEU A 385 -11.62 -13.35 1.76
N ARG A 386 -11.93 -12.13 2.16
CA ARG A 386 -11.20 -11.42 3.20
C ARG A 386 -12.13 -11.06 4.34
N PHE A 387 -11.61 -11.18 5.54
CA PHE A 387 -12.31 -10.76 6.75
C PHE A 387 -11.38 -9.87 7.58
N LYS A 388 -11.77 -8.62 7.78
CA LYS A 388 -11.05 -7.70 8.65
C LYS A 388 -11.79 -7.49 9.96
N LEU A 389 -11.01 -7.41 11.03
CA LEU A 389 -11.50 -7.16 12.36
C LEU A 389 -10.74 -5.96 12.95
N PHE A 390 -11.47 -4.96 13.40
CA PHE A 390 -10.97 -3.71 13.97
C PHE A 390 -11.28 -3.67 15.47
N ARG A 391 -10.26 -3.50 16.29
CA ARG A 391 -10.40 -3.46 17.74
C ARG A 391 -9.69 -2.28 18.37
N ARG A 392 -10.41 -1.51 19.17
CA ARG A 392 -9.87 -0.39 19.94
C ARG A 392 -9.18 -0.88 21.20
N ASN A 393 -7.98 -0.36 21.49
CA ASN A 393 -7.20 -0.48 22.75
C ASN A 393 -6.79 -1.88 23.19
N ARG A 394 -7.23 -2.94 22.56
CA ARG A 394 -6.96 -4.30 23.02
C ARG A 394 -6.62 -5.23 21.87
N ASN A 395 -5.52 -5.96 22.04
CA ASN A 395 -5.19 -7.09 21.17
C ASN A 395 -6.21 -8.23 21.35
N ILE A 396 -6.51 -8.96 20.28
CA ILE A 396 -7.41 -10.11 20.30
C ILE A 396 -6.59 -11.38 20.06
N PRO A 397 -6.67 -12.38 20.98
CA PRO A 397 -6.08 -13.69 20.72
C PRO A 397 -6.72 -14.34 19.50
N LEU A 398 -5.93 -14.92 18.63
CA LEU A 398 -6.43 -15.65 17.46
C LEU A 398 -7.31 -16.84 17.86
N SER A 399 -7.03 -17.47 19.00
CA SER A 399 -7.84 -18.55 19.59
C SER A 399 -9.31 -18.19 19.83
N ASP A 400 -9.61 -16.90 19.99
CA ASP A 400 -10.98 -16.43 20.21
C ASP A 400 -11.73 -16.19 18.89
N VAL A 401 -11.02 -15.92 17.81
CA VAL A 401 -11.59 -15.57 16.48
C VAL A 401 -11.68 -16.77 15.54
N LEU A 402 -10.62 -17.60 15.50
CA LEU A 402 -10.54 -18.71 14.53
C LEU A 402 -11.70 -19.69 14.65
N PRO A 403 -12.10 -20.15 15.86
CA PRO A 403 -13.24 -21.07 15.99
C PRO A 403 -14.54 -20.44 15.49
N MET A 404 -14.76 -19.14 15.72
CA MET A 404 -15.97 -18.45 15.28
C MET A 404 -16.06 -18.39 13.74
N LEU A 405 -14.94 -18.12 13.05
CA LEU A 405 -14.89 -18.13 11.60
C LEU A 405 -15.14 -19.52 11.02
N GLU A 406 -14.58 -20.56 11.65
CA GLU A 406 -14.81 -21.95 11.27
C GLU A 406 -16.28 -22.37 11.50
N HIS A 407 -16.88 -21.96 12.62
CA HIS A 407 -18.29 -22.21 12.91
C HIS A 407 -19.21 -21.44 11.95
N LEU A 408 -18.79 -20.32 11.42
CA LEU A 408 -19.50 -19.59 10.35
C LEU A 408 -19.30 -20.22 8.96
N GLY A 409 -18.50 -21.28 8.82
CA GLY A 409 -18.30 -21.99 7.55
C GLY A 409 -17.11 -21.49 6.73
N LEU A 410 -16.17 -20.81 7.34
CA LEU A 410 -14.97 -20.32 6.69
C LEU A 410 -13.73 -21.10 7.13
N ARG A 411 -12.87 -21.45 6.20
CA ARG A 411 -11.51 -21.93 6.45
C ARG A 411 -10.54 -20.76 6.45
N VAL A 412 -9.83 -20.56 7.54
CA VAL A 412 -8.80 -19.53 7.64
C VAL A 412 -7.51 -20.04 7.02
N LEU A 413 -7.00 -19.33 6.02
CA LEU A 413 -5.76 -19.64 5.30
C LEU A 413 -4.56 -18.91 5.89
N GLY A 414 -4.78 -17.75 6.48
CA GLY A 414 -3.77 -16.92 7.13
C GLY A 414 -4.39 -15.68 7.75
N GLY A 415 -3.63 -15.02 8.61
CA GLY A 415 -4.07 -13.78 9.25
C GLY A 415 -2.86 -12.94 9.65
N ARG A 416 -2.96 -11.62 9.46
CA ARG A 416 -1.92 -10.66 9.81
C ARG A 416 -2.48 -9.55 10.70
N PRO A 417 -1.85 -9.27 11.84
CA PRO A 417 -2.19 -8.13 12.67
C PRO A 417 -1.46 -6.88 12.21
N TYR A 418 -2.15 -5.75 12.20
CA TYR A 418 -1.59 -4.43 11.97
C TYR A 418 -1.96 -3.52 13.13
N ARG A 419 -1.00 -2.72 13.57
CA ARG A 419 -1.21 -1.70 14.57
C ARG A 419 -1.33 -0.35 13.90
N ILE A 420 -2.44 0.34 14.14
CA ILE A 420 -2.69 1.71 13.69
C ILE A 420 -2.70 2.59 14.93
N GLN A 421 -1.81 3.59 14.95
CA GLN A 421 -1.68 4.51 16.06
C GLN A 421 -2.18 5.88 15.62
N LYS A 422 -3.42 6.18 15.96
CA LYS A 422 -4.01 7.50 15.70
C LYS A 422 -3.29 8.56 16.53
N LYS A 423 -3.11 9.76 15.98
CA LYS A 423 -2.53 10.88 16.71
C LYS A 423 -3.46 11.26 17.88
N ASP A 424 -2.91 11.36 19.07
CA ASP A 424 -3.59 11.74 20.32
C ASP A 424 -4.73 10.82 20.79
N ASP A 425 -4.80 9.57 20.31
CA ASP A 425 -5.89 8.65 20.68
C ASP A 425 -5.41 7.19 20.80
N ALA A 426 -6.40 6.34 20.96
CA ALA A 426 -6.33 4.91 21.14
C ALA A 426 -5.52 4.17 20.06
N THR A 427 -4.84 3.13 20.47
CA THR A 427 -4.27 2.15 19.55
C THR A 427 -5.40 1.31 18.93
N ILE A 428 -5.42 1.20 17.62
CA ILE A 428 -6.34 0.33 16.89
C ILE A 428 -5.56 -0.90 16.39
N TRP A 429 -6.11 -2.07 16.65
CA TRP A 429 -5.62 -3.32 16.10
C TRP A 429 -6.52 -3.72 14.92
N VAL A 430 -5.90 -3.93 13.77
CA VAL A 430 -6.57 -4.43 12.56
C VAL A 430 -6.01 -5.82 12.26
N TYR A 431 -6.89 -6.81 12.19
CA TYR A 431 -6.54 -8.18 11.78
C TYR A 431 -7.13 -8.42 10.41
N ASP A 432 -6.30 -8.76 9.44
CA ASP A 432 -6.74 -9.13 8.10
C ASP A 432 -6.59 -10.65 7.92
N PHE A 433 -7.70 -11.34 7.71
CA PHE A 433 -7.74 -12.78 7.50
C PHE A 433 -8.04 -13.10 6.04
N SER A 434 -7.19 -13.92 5.44
CA SER A 434 -7.50 -14.61 4.20
C SER A 434 -8.33 -15.84 4.51
N VAL A 435 -9.54 -15.92 3.97
CA VAL A 435 -10.48 -17.00 4.28
C VAL A 435 -11.07 -17.60 3.01
N ARG A 436 -11.53 -18.84 3.10
CA ARG A 436 -12.22 -19.53 2.02
C ARG A 436 -13.49 -20.18 2.56
N TYR A 437 -14.56 -20.11 1.81
CA TYR A 437 -15.79 -20.82 2.16
C TYR A 437 -15.62 -22.32 2.03
N PHE A 438 -16.17 -23.11 2.97
CA PHE A 438 -16.10 -24.58 2.94
C PHE A 438 -16.93 -25.21 1.82
N GLY A 439 -18.02 -24.57 1.39
CA GLY A 439 -18.89 -25.05 0.33
C GLY A 439 -18.30 -24.85 -1.07
N GLU A 440 -18.90 -25.52 -2.06
CA GLU A 440 -18.47 -25.43 -3.46
C GLU A 440 -18.99 -24.18 -4.18
N ALA A 441 -20.11 -23.62 -3.72
CA ALA A 441 -20.75 -22.47 -4.32
C ALA A 441 -19.95 -21.18 -4.14
N ILE A 442 -19.97 -20.33 -5.15
CA ILE A 442 -19.41 -18.97 -5.05
C ILE A 442 -20.40 -18.11 -4.26
N ILE A 443 -19.94 -17.53 -3.17
CA ILE A 443 -20.74 -16.65 -2.32
C ILE A 443 -20.96 -15.30 -3.00
N GLU A 444 -22.21 -14.85 -3.11
CA GLU A 444 -22.57 -13.50 -3.50
C GLU A 444 -22.42 -12.55 -2.30
N ILE A 445 -21.22 -11.96 -2.17
CA ILE A 445 -20.83 -11.14 -1.00
C ILE A 445 -21.84 -10.06 -0.70
N ASP A 446 -22.31 -9.33 -1.69
CA ASP A 446 -23.19 -8.16 -1.51
C ASP A 446 -24.52 -8.53 -0.83
N LYS A 447 -25.01 -9.76 -1.06
CA LYS A 447 -26.23 -10.26 -0.44
C LYS A 447 -26.04 -10.76 0.99
N ILE A 448 -24.83 -11.22 1.34
CA ILE A 448 -24.57 -11.92 2.59
C ILE A 448 -23.72 -11.15 3.59
N LYS A 449 -22.96 -10.14 3.13
CA LYS A 449 -22.01 -9.37 3.93
C LYS A 449 -22.60 -8.89 5.26
N GLY A 450 -23.76 -8.21 5.22
CA GLY A 450 -24.40 -7.68 6.42
C GLY A 450 -24.79 -8.80 7.40
N LYS A 451 -25.45 -9.87 6.92
CA LYS A 451 -25.87 -10.99 7.75
C LYS A 451 -24.68 -11.70 8.41
N PHE A 452 -23.57 -11.85 7.67
CA PHE A 452 -22.36 -12.45 8.19
C PHE A 452 -21.71 -11.61 9.29
N GLN A 453 -21.56 -10.30 9.05
CA GLN A 453 -21.00 -9.37 10.01
C GLN A 453 -21.84 -9.29 11.29
N ASP A 454 -23.17 -9.22 11.16
CA ASP A 454 -24.10 -9.24 12.28
C ASP A 454 -24.01 -10.56 13.08
N ALA A 455 -23.91 -11.69 12.39
CA ALA A 455 -23.76 -13.01 13.03
C ALA A 455 -22.46 -13.08 13.82
N PHE A 456 -21.35 -12.63 13.26
CA PHE A 456 -20.06 -12.59 13.94
C PHE A 456 -20.12 -11.71 15.20
N LEU A 457 -20.61 -10.47 15.06
CA LEU A 457 -20.72 -9.50 16.16
C LEU A 457 -21.68 -9.99 17.26
N SER A 458 -22.82 -10.57 16.88
CA SER A 458 -23.79 -11.13 17.86
C SER A 458 -23.23 -12.32 18.61
N THR A 459 -22.45 -13.17 17.96
CA THR A 459 -21.73 -14.29 18.60
C THR A 459 -20.65 -13.78 19.54
N TRP A 460 -19.86 -12.81 19.10
CA TRP A 460 -18.83 -12.16 19.93
C TRP A 460 -19.39 -11.53 21.20
N GLN A 461 -20.53 -10.87 21.07
CA GLN A 461 -21.24 -10.24 22.19
C GLN A 461 -21.96 -11.28 23.09
N GLY A 462 -21.99 -12.54 22.70
CA GLY A 462 -22.66 -13.61 23.45
C GLY A 462 -24.19 -13.57 23.35
N LEU A 463 -24.74 -12.85 22.34
CA LEU A 463 -26.16 -12.83 22.00
C LEU A 463 -26.58 -14.07 21.21
N ALA A 464 -25.66 -14.69 20.50
CA ALA A 464 -25.80 -15.97 19.81
C ALA A 464 -24.78 -16.99 20.36
N GLU A 465 -25.09 -18.29 20.22
CA GLU A 465 -24.14 -19.36 20.52
C GLU A 465 -23.09 -19.49 19.41
N ASP A 466 -21.85 -19.80 19.82
CA ASP A 466 -20.74 -20.11 18.92
C ASP A 466 -20.69 -21.61 18.71
N ASP A 467 -21.37 -22.08 17.68
CA ASP A 467 -21.37 -23.49 17.24
C ASP A 467 -21.57 -23.60 15.72
N SER A 468 -21.43 -24.82 15.21
CA SER A 468 -21.50 -25.09 13.76
C SER A 468 -22.85 -24.82 13.10
N PHE A 469 -23.95 -24.54 13.84
CA PHE A 469 -25.20 -24.04 13.27
C PHE A 469 -25.00 -22.72 12.54
N ASN A 470 -24.02 -21.91 12.96
CA ASN A 470 -23.70 -20.62 12.32
C ASN A 470 -23.31 -20.78 10.86
N ARG A 471 -22.94 -21.97 10.37
CA ARG A 471 -22.72 -22.24 8.92
C ARG A 471 -23.95 -21.91 8.06
N LEU A 472 -25.15 -22.00 8.63
CA LEU A 472 -26.40 -21.66 7.92
C LEU A 472 -26.46 -20.20 7.49
N VAL A 473 -25.68 -19.31 8.09
CA VAL A 473 -25.54 -17.92 7.64
C VAL A 473 -25.01 -17.86 6.21
N LEU A 474 -23.94 -18.59 5.91
CA LEU A 474 -23.34 -18.60 4.57
C LEU A 474 -24.00 -19.59 3.62
N SER A 475 -24.39 -20.79 4.11
CA SER A 475 -24.93 -21.86 3.25
C SER A 475 -26.36 -21.63 2.80
N VAL A 476 -27.19 -20.96 3.61
CA VAL A 476 -28.62 -20.72 3.35
C VAL A 476 -28.95 -19.25 3.22
N GLY A 477 -28.04 -18.36 3.63
CA GLY A 477 -28.26 -16.90 3.65
C GLY A 477 -29.14 -16.45 4.81
N LEU A 478 -29.08 -17.15 5.97
CA LEU A 478 -29.89 -16.82 7.14
C LEU A 478 -29.25 -15.70 8.00
N SER A 479 -30.08 -14.94 8.68
CA SER A 479 -29.65 -14.06 9.78
C SER A 479 -29.28 -14.92 11.01
N TRP A 480 -28.46 -14.37 11.90
CA TRP A 480 -28.12 -15.04 13.15
C TRP A 480 -29.37 -15.40 14.00
N ARG A 481 -30.43 -14.61 13.89
CA ARG A 481 -31.68 -14.80 14.63
C ARG A 481 -32.46 -15.99 14.09
N GLU A 482 -32.57 -16.14 12.77
CA GLU A 482 -33.16 -17.31 12.11
C GLU A 482 -32.39 -18.59 12.45
N VAL A 483 -31.04 -18.52 12.46
CA VAL A 483 -30.18 -19.62 12.92
C VAL A 483 -30.47 -19.95 14.38
N ALA A 484 -30.61 -18.97 15.26
CA ALA A 484 -30.95 -19.18 16.66
C ALA A 484 -32.33 -19.86 16.83
N MET A 485 -33.31 -19.54 15.97
CA MET A 485 -34.61 -20.19 15.94
C MET A 485 -34.50 -21.68 15.55
N LEU A 486 -33.79 -22.00 14.48
CA LEU A 486 -33.56 -23.40 14.07
C LEU A 486 -32.79 -24.18 15.16
N ARG A 487 -31.82 -23.56 15.79
CA ARG A 487 -31.10 -24.15 16.93
C ARG A 487 -32.03 -24.39 18.11
N ALA A 488 -32.95 -23.47 18.39
CA ALA A 488 -33.92 -23.65 19.46
C ALA A 488 -34.78 -24.91 19.25
N TYR A 489 -35.27 -25.16 18.04
CA TYR A 489 -35.97 -26.39 17.70
C TYR A 489 -35.07 -27.62 17.83
N ALA A 490 -33.85 -27.59 17.35
CA ALA A 490 -32.89 -28.70 17.48
C ALA A 490 -32.58 -29.03 18.95
N ARG A 491 -32.47 -28.00 19.82
CA ARG A 491 -32.30 -28.21 21.28
C ARG A 491 -33.54 -28.86 21.89
N TYR A 492 -34.73 -28.44 21.47
CA TYR A 492 -35.97 -29.04 21.91
C TYR A 492 -36.11 -30.50 21.42
N PHE A 493 -35.71 -30.84 20.18
CA PHE A 493 -35.68 -32.24 19.68
C PHE A 493 -34.91 -33.13 20.62
N LYS A 494 -33.75 -32.71 21.11
CA LYS A 494 -32.96 -33.48 22.06
C LYS A 494 -33.72 -33.74 23.36
N GLN A 495 -34.42 -32.75 23.86
CA GLN A 495 -35.24 -32.87 25.07
C GLN A 495 -36.43 -33.83 24.90
N THR A 496 -36.88 -34.09 23.69
CA THR A 496 -37.96 -35.06 23.37
C THR A 496 -37.44 -36.47 23.07
N GLY A 497 -36.13 -36.72 23.18
CA GLY A 497 -35.52 -38.03 22.93
C GLY A 497 -35.28 -38.35 21.44
N PHE A 498 -35.23 -37.30 20.58
CA PHE A 498 -34.90 -37.48 19.18
C PHE A 498 -33.44 -37.97 19.01
N ALA A 499 -33.27 -39.08 18.29
CA ALA A 499 -32.03 -39.87 18.33
C ALA A 499 -30.80 -39.22 17.70
N PHE A 500 -30.96 -38.18 16.89
CA PHE A 500 -29.86 -37.58 16.12
C PHE A 500 -29.06 -36.58 16.92
N SER A 501 -27.74 -36.51 16.65
CA SER A 501 -26.85 -35.54 17.25
C SER A 501 -27.12 -34.14 16.71
N GLN A 502 -26.77 -33.11 17.48
CA GLN A 502 -26.91 -31.71 17.05
C GLN A 502 -26.06 -31.43 15.78
N THR A 503 -24.91 -32.06 15.64
CA THR A 503 -24.05 -31.97 14.45
C THR A 503 -24.74 -32.53 13.22
N TYR A 504 -25.34 -33.74 13.33
CA TYR A 504 -26.02 -34.37 12.20
C TYR A 504 -27.31 -33.61 11.80
N ILE A 505 -28.04 -33.07 12.76
CA ILE A 505 -29.20 -32.19 12.50
C ILE A 505 -28.77 -30.94 11.70
N LYS A 506 -27.67 -30.32 12.12
CA LYS A 506 -27.10 -29.13 11.41
C LYS A 506 -26.64 -29.53 10.00
N ASP A 507 -25.99 -30.71 9.84
CA ASP A 507 -25.51 -31.16 8.53
C ASP A 507 -26.69 -31.37 7.56
N ALA A 508 -27.79 -31.96 8.03
CA ALA A 508 -29.01 -32.12 7.24
C ALA A 508 -29.57 -30.74 6.76
N LEU A 509 -29.58 -29.75 7.64
CA LEU A 509 -30.04 -28.39 7.26
C LEU A 509 -29.09 -27.75 6.24
N VAL A 510 -27.79 -27.94 6.35
CA VAL A 510 -26.79 -27.40 5.41
C VAL A 510 -26.87 -28.10 4.05
N ASN A 511 -26.98 -29.45 4.05
CA ASN A 511 -27.05 -30.27 2.85
C ASN A 511 -28.31 -29.96 2.03
N HIS A 512 -29.41 -29.67 2.71
CA HIS A 512 -30.71 -29.32 2.09
C HIS A 512 -31.03 -27.82 2.28
N SER A 513 -30.13 -26.93 1.83
CA SER A 513 -30.22 -25.48 2.00
C SER A 513 -31.53 -24.91 1.47
N HIS A 514 -32.02 -25.39 0.34
CA HIS A 514 -33.30 -24.96 -0.25
C HIS A 514 -34.51 -25.34 0.66
N VAL A 515 -34.56 -26.56 1.16
CA VAL A 515 -35.62 -26.99 2.10
C VAL A 515 -35.53 -26.20 3.40
N THR A 516 -34.32 -25.97 3.90
CA THR A 516 -34.07 -25.17 5.10
C THR A 516 -34.58 -23.72 4.93
N ARG A 517 -34.38 -23.09 3.75
CA ARG A 517 -34.97 -21.77 3.46
C ARG A 517 -36.49 -21.81 3.49
N LEU A 518 -37.09 -22.80 2.85
CA LEU A 518 -38.56 -22.96 2.86
C LEU A 518 -39.12 -23.17 4.28
N LEU A 519 -38.42 -23.93 5.14
CA LEU A 519 -38.81 -24.07 6.55
C LEU A 519 -38.79 -22.73 7.30
N VAL A 520 -37.76 -21.88 7.04
CA VAL A 520 -37.70 -20.55 7.64
C VAL A 520 -38.82 -19.67 7.09
N ASP A 521 -39.08 -19.69 5.77
CA ASP A 521 -40.19 -18.98 5.14
C ASP A 521 -41.54 -19.40 5.72
N PHE A 522 -41.72 -20.71 6.01
CA PHE A 522 -42.91 -21.24 6.66
C PHE A 522 -43.08 -20.69 8.09
N PHE A 523 -42.01 -20.63 8.84
CA PHE A 523 -42.02 -20.01 10.17
C PHE A 523 -42.37 -18.52 10.09
N GLU A 524 -41.75 -17.79 9.14
CA GLU A 524 -42.04 -16.36 8.92
C GLU A 524 -43.53 -16.15 8.53
N LEU A 525 -44.03 -16.94 7.59
CA LEU A 525 -45.44 -16.85 7.15
C LEU A 525 -46.41 -16.99 8.33
N ARG A 526 -46.14 -17.92 9.25
CA ARG A 526 -47.00 -18.19 10.40
C ARG A 526 -46.94 -17.15 11.52
N PHE A 527 -45.81 -16.50 11.71
CA PHE A 527 -45.55 -15.69 12.91
C PHE A 527 -45.18 -14.23 12.66
N ALA A 528 -44.98 -13.81 11.39
CA ALA A 528 -44.68 -12.41 11.08
C ALA A 528 -45.85 -11.49 11.45
N LEU A 529 -45.52 -10.32 12.03
CA LEU A 529 -46.53 -9.41 12.61
C LEU A 529 -47.40 -8.66 11.59
N ASN A 530 -46.91 -8.53 10.36
CA ASN A 530 -47.46 -7.58 9.38
C ASN A 530 -48.47 -8.17 8.39
N GLN A 531 -48.63 -9.49 8.34
CA GLN A 531 -49.59 -10.17 7.49
C GLN A 531 -50.07 -11.45 8.18
N PRO A 532 -51.32 -11.55 8.66
CA PRO A 532 -51.82 -12.86 9.05
C PRO A 532 -51.90 -13.74 7.80
N ALA A 533 -51.17 -14.85 7.85
CA ALA A 533 -51.22 -15.83 6.76
C ALA A 533 -52.64 -16.34 6.59
N SER A 534 -53.09 -16.47 5.35
CA SER A 534 -54.32 -17.22 5.09
C SER A 534 -54.02 -18.72 5.26
N ASP A 535 -54.96 -19.50 5.76
CA ASP A 535 -54.83 -20.97 5.89
C ASP A 535 -54.44 -21.59 4.54
N ALA A 536 -54.89 -21.01 3.42
CA ALA A 536 -54.53 -21.45 2.07
C ALA A 536 -53.07 -21.29 1.77
N ALA A 537 -52.43 -20.13 2.10
CA ALA A 537 -51.01 -19.88 1.87
C ALA A 537 -50.12 -20.78 2.77
N GLU A 538 -50.57 -21.00 4.02
CA GLU A 538 -49.84 -21.94 4.92
C GLU A 538 -49.88 -23.37 4.35
N THR A 539 -51.03 -23.83 3.82
CA THR A 539 -51.19 -25.14 3.21
C THR A 539 -50.32 -25.25 1.95
N GLU A 540 -50.37 -24.27 1.06
CA GLU A 540 -49.57 -24.27 -0.18
C GLU A 540 -48.09 -24.39 0.09
N LEU A 541 -47.55 -23.59 1.02
CA LEU A 541 -46.14 -23.59 1.35
C LEU A 541 -45.76 -24.95 2.03
N ARG A 542 -46.62 -25.49 2.89
CA ARG A 542 -46.42 -26.78 3.52
C ARG A 542 -46.35 -27.92 2.48
N ASP A 543 -47.28 -27.92 1.52
CA ASP A 543 -47.31 -28.96 0.46
C ASP A 543 -46.05 -28.85 -0.41
N LYS A 544 -45.61 -27.66 -0.74
CA LYS A 544 -44.34 -27.41 -1.44
C LYS A 544 -43.15 -27.98 -0.66
N ILE A 545 -43.11 -27.79 0.67
CA ILE A 545 -42.05 -28.34 1.51
C ILE A 545 -42.08 -29.88 1.45
N ILE A 546 -43.26 -30.49 1.56
CA ILE A 546 -43.44 -31.94 1.51
C ILE A 546 -42.97 -32.49 0.17
N GLU A 547 -43.32 -31.85 -0.95
CA GLU A 547 -42.82 -32.25 -2.27
C GLU A 547 -41.31 -32.25 -2.37
N GLN A 548 -40.63 -31.27 -1.78
CA GLN A 548 -39.18 -31.17 -1.74
C GLN A 548 -38.57 -32.25 -0.79
N LEU A 549 -39.26 -32.54 0.31
CA LEU A 549 -38.83 -33.60 1.25
C LEU A 549 -38.89 -34.99 0.62
N ASP A 550 -39.88 -35.26 -0.24
CA ASP A 550 -39.99 -36.53 -0.96
C ASP A 550 -38.82 -36.81 -1.93
N GLN A 551 -38.02 -35.78 -2.24
CA GLN A 551 -36.80 -35.88 -3.06
C GLN A 551 -35.53 -36.15 -2.23
N VAL A 552 -35.62 -36.10 -0.91
CA VAL A 552 -34.47 -36.33 -0.02
C VAL A 552 -34.12 -37.84 0.01
N ALA A 553 -32.94 -38.16 -0.50
CA ALA A 553 -32.51 -39.57 -0.63
C ALA A 553 -32.19 -40.24 0.71
N SER A 554 -31.73 -39.49 1.71
CA SER A 554 -31.39 -40.00 3.04
C SER A 554 -32.62 -40.02 3.95
N LEU A 555 -33.04 -41.24 4.39
CA LEU A 555 -34.15 -41.40 5.32
C LEU A 555 -33.93 -40.63 6.64
N ASP A 556 -32.72 -40.61 7.13
CA ASP A 556 -32.42 -39.90 8.38
C ASP A 556 -32.48 -38.40 8.24
N GLU A 557 -31.99 -37.81 7.11
CA GLU A 557 -32.09 -36.40 6.83
C GLU A 557 -33.55 -35.98 6.56
N ASP A 558 -34.33 -36.79 5.83
CA ASP A 558 -35.77 -36.59 5.64
C ASP A 558 -36.50 -36.56 6.99
N ARG A 559 -36.22 -37.48 7.91
CA ARG A 559 -36.82 -37.48 9.26
C ARG A 559 -36.48 -36.26 10.05
N ILE A 560 -35.27 -35.75 9.92
CA ILE A 560 -34.86 -34.51 10.59
C ILE A 560 -35.63 -33.31 10.04
N LEU A 561 -35.70 -33.15 8.73
CA LEU A 561 -36.34 -32.03 8.07
C LEU A 561 -37.87 -32.06 8.30
N ARG A 562 -38.52 -33.25 8.22
CA ARG A 562 -39.96 -33.40 8.56
C ARG A 562 -40.23 -33.04 10.02
N ARG A 563 -39.29 -33.39 10.93
CA ARG A 563 -39.43 -33.02 12.34
C ARG A 563 -39.44 -31.49 12.55
N TYR A 564 -38.66 -30.75 11.77
CA TYR A 564 -38.73 -29.25 11.80
C TYR A 564 -40.11 -28.77 11.33
N LEU A 565 -40.65 -29.31 10.25
CA LEU A 565 -41.97 -28.93 9.73
C LEU A 565 -43.05 -29.26 10.76
N ASP A 566 -43.05 -30.44 11.37
CA ASP A 566 -44.00 -30.88 12.40
C ASP A 566 -43.95 -29.96 13.63
N MET A 567 -42.74 -29.62 14.09
CA MET A 567 -42.56 -28.74 15.26
C MET A 567 -43.00 -27.33 14.98
N MET A 568 -42.71 -26.77 13.80
CA MET A 568 -43.15 -25.45 13.38
C MET A 568 -44.67 -25.44 13.22
N SER A 569 -45.29 -26.46 12.63
CA SER A 569 -46.75 -26.60 12.54
C SER A 569 -47.42 -26.75 13.91
N GLY A 570 -46.78 -27.41 14.86
CA GLY A 570 -47.26 -27.57 16.24
C GLY A 570 -46.98 -26.34 17.13
N THR A 571 -46.25 -25.32 16.62
CA THR A 571 -45.97 -24.09 17.38
C THR A 571 -47.16 -23.18 17.33
N LEU A 572 -47.67 -22.76 18.51
CA LEU A 572 -48.86 -21.91 18.65
C LEU A 572 -48.52 -20.43 18.74
N ARG A 573 -47.41 -20.11 19.41
CA ARG A 573 -46.94 -18.73 19.62
C ARG A 573 -45.42 -18.70 19.81
N THR A 574 -44.85 -17.54 19.48
CA THR A 574 -43.44 -17.25 19.74
C THR A 574 -43.25 -15.76 20.09
N ASN A 575 -42.17 -15.43 20.78
CA ASN A 575 -41.70 -14.06 20.98
C ASN A 575 -40.63 -13.64 19.98
N PHE A 576 -40.42 -14.41 18.93
CA PHE A 576 -39.30 -14.22 17.96
C PHE A 576 -39.20 -12.79 17.44
N TYR A 577 -40.36 -12.17 17.11
CA TYR A 577 -40.43 -10.80 16.60
C TYR A 577 -40.59 -9.72 17.68
N GLN A 578 -40.65 -10.09 18.97
CA GLN A 578 -40.79 -9.08 20.02
C GLN A 578 -39.48 -8.34 20.25
N GLN A 579 -39.59 -7.03 20.32
CA GLN A 579 -38.49 -6.12 20.64
C GLN A 579 -38.44 -5.81 22.13
N ASN A 580 -37.26 -5.41 22.60
CA ASN A 580 -37.05 -4.83 23.92
C ASN A 580 -37.30 -3.32 23.88
N ALA A 581 -37.19 -2.63 25.03
CA ALA A 581 -37.40 -1.18 25.13
C ALA A 581 -36.45 -0.32 24.31
N GLN A 582 -35.30 -0.87 23.91
CA GLN A 582 -34.27 -0.22 23.09
C GLN A 582 -34.39 -0.55 21.58
N GLY A 583 -35.45 -1.23 21.14
CA GLY A 583 -35.71 -1.60 19.73
C GLY A 583 -34.95 -2.85 19.27
N GLY A 584 -34.09 -3.45 20.10
CA GLY A 584 -33.42 -4.70 19.81
C GLY A 584 -34.29 -5.93 20.11
N TYR A 585 -33.91 -7.09 19.60
CA TYR A 585 -34.59 -8.34 19.92
C TYR A 585 -34.43 -8.74 21.38
N LYS A 586 -35.42 -9.46 21.93
CA LYS A 586 -35.27 -10.09 23.24
C LYS A 586 -34.13 -11.11 23.24
N PRO A 587 -33.32 -11.22 24.33
CA PRO A 587 -32.15 -12.09 24.35
C PRO A 587 -32.48 -13.59 24.52
N TYR A 588 -33.73 -13.97 24.29
CA TYR A 588 -34.22 -15.34 24.34
C TYR A 588 -35.33 -15.57 23.32
N ILE A 589 -35.51 -16.82 22.89
CA ILE A 589 -36.64 -17.28 22.05
C ILE A 589 -37.52 -18.16 22.91
N SER A 590 -38.82 -17.95 22.86
CA SER A 590 -39.85 -18.76 23.53
C SER A 590 -40.78 -19.33 22.48
N LEU A 591 -41.01 -20.65 22.53
CA LEU A 591 -41.86 -21.41 21.63
C LEU A 591 -42.99 -22.02 22.49
N LYS A 592 -44.25 -21.70 22.25
CA LYS A 592 -45.40 -22.36 22.85
C LYS A 592 -45.88 -23.43 21.87
N LEU A 593 -45.88 -24.67 22.29
CA LEU A 593 -46.13 -25.85 21.47
C LEU A 593 -47.42 -26.57 21.89
N SER A 594 -48.05 -27.22 20.92
CA SER A 594 -49.13 -28.20 21.13
C SER A 594 -48.62 -29.59 20.98
N PRO A 595 -48.24 -30.30 22.07
CA PRO A 595 -47.66 -31.64 22.00
C PRO A 595 -48.57 -32.68 21.32
N HIS A 596 -49.86 -32.46 21.30
CA HIS A 596 -50.87 -33.34 20.68
C HIS A 596 -50.82 -33.34 19.15
N THR A 597 -50.27 -32.29 18.54
CA THR A 597 -50.14 -32.18 17.08
C THR A 597 -48.76 -32.54 16.57
N ILE A 598 -47.82 -32.90 17.47
CA ILE A 598 -46.44 -33.21 17.11
C ILE A 598 -46.23 -34.71 17.30
N PRO A 599 -45.77 -35.45 16.28
CA PRO A 599 -45.51 -36.88 16.38
C PRO A 599 -44.43 -37.21 17.43
N ASP A 600 -44.46 -38.42 18.01
CA ASP A 600 -43.44 -39.02 18.85
C ASP A 600 -42.99 -38.22 20.08
N ILE A 601 -43.86 -37.35 20.63
CA ILE A 601 -43.60 -36.63 21.89
C ILE A 601 -43.81 -37.66 23.05
N PRO A 602 -42.84 -37.79 24.00
CA PRO A 602 -42.96 -38.71 25.15
C PRO A 602 -44.20 -38.40 26.03
N ARG A 603 -44.96 -39.49 26.35
CA ARG A 603 -46.18 -39.42 27.18
C ARG A 603 -45.86 -39.33 28.69
N PRO A 604 -46.74 -38.73 29.48
CA PRO A 604 -48.04 -38.15 29.14
C PRO A 604 -47.87 -36.81 28.41
N LEU A 605 -48.75 -36.54 27.42
CA LEU A 605 -48.76 -35.30 26.66
C LEU A 605 -49.39 -34.17 27.51
N PRO A 606 -48.64 -33.10 27.82
CA PRO A 606 -49.24 -31.92 28.43
C PRO A 606 -50.16 -31.23 27.42
N MET A 607 -51.13 -30.44 27.88
CA MET A 607 -51.99 -29.65 27.02
C MET A 607 -51.21 -28.61 26.23
N PHE A 608 -50.25 -27.97 26.90
CA PHE A 608 -49.34 -26.99 26.29
C PHE A 608 -47.93 -27.22 26.84
N GLU A 609 -46.93 -26.96 26.01
CA GLU A 609 -45.56 -26.95 26.37
C GLU A 609 -44.88 -25.65 25.93
N ILE A 610 -44.08 -25.06 26.79
CA ILE A 610 -43.33 -23.83 26.45
C ILE A 610 -41.85 -24.18 26.55
N PHE A 611 -41.14 -24.02 25.46
CA PHE A 611 -39.68 -24.12 25.44
C PHE A 611 -39.03 -22.76 25.36
N VAL A 612 -38.05 -22.48 26.21
CA VAL A 612 -37.29 -21.25 26.21
C VAL A 612 -35.83 -21.56 25.88
N TYR A 613 -35.31 -20.84 24.93
CA TYR A 613 -33.93 -20.96 24.46
C TYR A 613 -33.21 -19.62 24.55
N SER A 614 -31.99 -19.62 25.08
CA SER A 614 -31.03 -18.55 24.95
C SER A 614 -29.59 -19.10 25.05
N PRO A 615 -28.55 -18.32 24.73
CA PRO A 615 -27.17 -18.69 25.01
C PRO A 615 -26.84 -18.90 26.49
N ARG A 616 -27.66 -18.38 27.39
CA ARG A 616 -27.43 -18.40 28.84
C ARG A 616 -28.19 -19.48 29.57
N VAL A 617 -29.40 -19.80 29.12
CA VAL A 617 -30.32 -20.70 29.80
C VAL A 617 -31.26 -21.36 28.81
N GLU A 618 -31.59 -22.60 29.04
CA GLU A 618 -32.68 -23.34 28.40
C GLU A 618 -33.69 -23.77 29.46
N GLY A 619 -34.96 -23.80 29.09
CA GLY A 619 -36.00 -24.18 30.01
C GLY A 619 -37.25 -24.73 29.32
N VAL A 620 -38.01 -25.50 30.07
CA VAL A 620 -39.29 -26.05 29.64
C VAL A 620 -40.35 -25.82 30.73
N HIS A 621 -41.58 -25.53 30.29
CA HIS A 621 -42.73 -25.43 31.17
C HIS A 621 -43.88 -26.25 30.60
N LEU A 622 -44.26 -27.31 31.31
CA LEU A 622 -45.32 -28.26 30.94
C LEU A 622 -46.60 -27.89 31.66
N ARG A 623 -47.68 -27.72 30.90
CA ARG A 623 -49.00 -27.37 31.42
C ARG A 623 -50.04 -28.45 31.06
N GLY A 624 -50.63 -29.03 32.04
CA GLY A 624 -51.64 -30.10 31.86
C GLY A 624 -53.05 -29.59 31.48
N GLY A 625 -53.35 -28.26 31.67
CA GLY A 625 -54.66 -27.68 31.40
C GLY A 625 -54.60 -26.17 31.19
N LYS A 626 -55.76 -25.52 30.89
CA LYS A 626 -55.88 -24.07 30.70
C LYS A 626 -55.56 -23.31 31.99
N VAL A 627 -55.96 -23.81 33.12
CA VAL A 627 -55.64 -23.30 34.45
C VAL A 627 -54.72 -24.34 35.14
N ALA A 628 -53.54 -23.93 35.50
CA ALA A 628 -52.54 -24.82 36.06
C ALA A 628 -51.63 -24.07 37.05
N ARG A 629 -51.25 -24.73 38.16
CA ARG A 629 -50.34 -24.24 39.18
C ARG A 629 -49.15 -25.17 39.34
N GLY A 630 -47.98 -24.58 39.55
CA GLY A 630 -46.74 -25.35 39.79
C GLY A 630 -45.52 -24.47 39.91
N GLY A 631 -44.43 -25.05 40.37
CA GLY A 631 -43.14 -24.37 40.55
C GLY A 631 -42.15 -24.61 39.42
N LEU A 632 -41.09 -23.87 39.47
CA LEU A 632 -39.89 -24.06 38.63
C LEU A 632 -38.81 -24.77 39.40
N ARG A 633 -38.04 -25.61 38.74
CA ARG A 633 -36.89 -26.33 39.28
C ARG A 633 -35.62 -26.02 38.49
N TRP A 634 -34.54 -25.79 39.20
CA TRP A 634 -33.19 -25.79 38.62
C TRP A 634 -32.83 -27.27 38.37
N SER A 635 -32.36 -27.58 37.18
CA SER A 635 -31.90 -28.93 36.76
C SER A 635 -30.41 -28.89 36.47
N ASP A 636 -29.71 -29.94 36.89
CA ASP A 636 -28.32 -30.17 36.49
C ASP A 636 -28.21 -31.08 35.24
N ARG A 637 -29.34 -31.51 34.70
CA ARG A 637 -29.47 -32.44 33.59
C ARG A 637 -29.60 -31.68 32.26
N ARG A 638 -28.49 -31.36 31.66
CA ARG A 638 -28.46 -30.59 30.40
C ARG A 638 -29.20 -31.26 29.26
N GLU A 639 -29.05 -32.58 29.18
CA GLU A 639 -29.46 -33.36 28.00
C GLU A 639 -30.93 -33.77 28.03
N ASP A 640 -31.54 -33.87 29.23
CA ASP A 640 -32.87 -34.41 29.43
C ASP A 640 -33.67 -33.78 30.60
N PHE A 641 -33.45 -32.49 30.88
CA PHE A 641 -34.22 -31.80 31.95
C PHE A 641 -35.73 -31.81 31.71
N ARG A 642 -36.18 -31.92 30.45
CA ARG A 642 -37.59 -32.11 30.12
C ARG A 642 -38.16 -33.41 30.70
N THR A 643 -37.42 -34.50 30.60
CA THR A 643 -37.79 -35.81 31.15
C THR A 643 -37.93 -35.76 32.68
N GLU A 644 -37.03 -35.04 33.36
CA GLU A 644 -37.14 -34.80 34.79
C GLU A 644 -38.42 -34.03 35.15
N VAL A 645 -38.69 -32.93 34.42
CA VAL A 645 -39.91 -32.15 34.65
C VAL A 645 -41.17 -32.92 34.34
N LEU A 646 -41.18 -33.76 33.28
CA LEU A 646 -42.28 -34.66 32.94
C LEU A 646 -42.59 -35.68 34.05
N GLY A 647 -41.53 -36.21 34.66
CA GLY A 647 -41.67 -37.08 35.85
C GLY A 647 -42.34 -36.38 37.04
N LEU A 648 -41.98 -35.08 37.26
CA LEU A 648 -42.63 -34.27 38.29
C LEU A 648 -44.14 -34.00 37.99
N VAL A 649 -44.48 -33.77 36.71
CA VAL A 649 -45.87 -33.60 36.27
C VAL A 649 -46.64 -34.87 36.46
N LYS A 650 -46.10 -36.04 36.10
CA LYS A 650 -46.70 -37.36 36.36
C LYS A 650 -47.03 -37.53 37.84
N ALA A 651 -46.05 -37.33 38.71
CA ALA A 651 -46.22 -37.47 40.13
C ALA A 651 -47.31 -36.51 40.70
N GLN A 652 -47.40 -35.30 40.18
CA GLN A 652 -48.42 -34.35 40.59
C GLN A 652 -49.82 -34.75 40.15
N GLN A 653 -49.99 -35.26 38.93
CA GLN A 653 -51.28 -35.72 38.42
C GLN A 653 -51.84 -36.88 39.23
N VAL A 654 -51.00 -37.80 39.70
CA VAL A 654 -51.43 -38.94 40.51
C VAL A 654 -51.78 -38.56 41.93
N LYS A 655 -51.04 -37.59 42.54
CA LYS A 655 -51.20 -37.22 43.96
C LYS A 655 -52.39 -36.26 44.20
N ASN A 656 -52.78 -35.44 43.23
CA ASN A 656 -53.70 -34.31 43.44
C ASN A 656 -54.98 -34.40 42.60
N ALA A 657 -55.46 -35.58 42.29
CA ALA A 657 -56.57 -35.80 41.35
C ALA A 657 -57.91 -35.14 41.74
N VAL A 658 -58.10 -34.65 42.96
CA VAL A 658 -59.40 -34.22 43.44
C VAL A 658 -59.48 -32.75 43.87
N ILE A 659 -58.40 -32.10 44.22
CA ILE A 659 -58.46 -30.76 44.92
C ILE A 659 -57.76 -29.61 44.17
N VAL A 660 -56.92 -29.88 43.19
CA VAL A 660 -56.14 -28.82 42.49
C VAL A 660 -56.33 -28.91 40.97
N PRO A 661 -56.45 -27.70 40.32
CA PRO A 661 -56.42 -27.66 38.83
C PRO A 661 -55.21 -28.41 38.32
N VAL A 662 -55.32 -28.96 37.12
CA VAL A 662 -54.29 -29.75 36.43
C VAL A 662 -52.91 -29.10 36.62
N GLY A 663 -51.91 -29.91 37.01
CA GLY A 663 -50.60 -29.40 37.36
C GLY A 663 -49.80 -28.77 36.24
N ALA A 664 -48.93 -27.88 36.64
CA ALA A 664 -47.88 -27.32 35.77
C ALA A 664 -46.53 -27.46 36.49
N LYS A 665 -45.51 -27.80 35.75
CA LYS A 665 -44.12 -27.81 36.23
C LYS A 665 -43.21 -27.24 35.19
N GLY A 666 -42.24 -26.48 35.62
CA GLY A 666 -41.17 -25.99 34.79
C GLY A 666 -39.80 -26.40 35.32
N GLY A 667 -38.84 -26.49 34.45
CA GLY A 667 -37.43 -26.68 34.80
C GLY A 667 -36.55 -25.92 33.87
N PHE A 668 -35.39 -25.57 34.32
CA PHE A 668 -34.39 -24.86 33.52
C PHE A 668 -32.97 -25.33 33.84
N TYR A 669 -32.13 -25.25 32.79
CA TYR A 669 -30.70 -25.53 32.87
C TYR A 669 -29.91 -24.26 32.54
N PRO A 670 -29.10 -23.71 33.47
CA PRO A 670 -28.25 -22.57 33.18
C PRO A 670 -26.99 -23.05 32.46
N LYS A 671 -26.74 -22.50 31.28
CA LYS A 671 -25.55 -22.79 30.44
C LYS A 671 -24.34 -21.91 30.82
N ARG A 672 -24.62 -20.71 31.27
CA ARG A 672 -23.59 -19.75 31.74
C ARG A 672 -24.03 -19.17 33.07
N LEU A 673 -23.34 -19.56 34.14
CA LEU A 673 -23.55 -18.94 35.44
C LEU A 673 -22.87 -17.58 35.52
N PRO A 674 -23.45 -16.61 36.25
CA PRO A 674 -22.74 -15.39 36.57
C PRO A 674 -21.43 -15.76 37.31
N LYS A 675 -20.34 -15.08 36.96
CA LYS A 675 -19.13 -15.20 37.79
C LYS A 675 -19.51 -14.69 39.19
N SER A 676 -19.32 -15.52 40.21
CA SER A 676 -19.41 -15.05 41.60
C SER A 676 -18.47 -13.87 41.76
N GLY A 677 -19.01 -12.71 42.15
CA GLY A 677 -18.24 -11.50 42.45
C GLY A 677 -17.34 -11.72 43.64
#